data_6e11c80f4a3868b1b423b60f435119ed
#
_entry.id   6e11c80f4a3868b1b423b60f435119ed
#
_cell.length_a   1.000
_cell.length_b   1.000
_cell.length_c   1.000
_cell.angle_alpha   90.00
_cell.angle_beta   90.00
_cell.angle_gamma   90.00
#
_symmetry.space_group_name_H-M   'P 1'
#
loop_
_entity.id
_entity.type
_entity.pdbx_description
1 polymer ?
#
loop_
_entity_poly.entity_id
_entity_poly.type
_entity_poly.pdbx_seq_one_letter_code
_entity_poly.pdbx_strand_id
1 'polypeptide(L)'
;MGKSAATRPSAAAAPEAPAPVETAATETASTEYEPLLPRIPILDLSPQVDEGHWAASAFSGEVVPFRATAFREGHDRIGVDLLLLNPSGTQTEHHMRAIAPGTDRWEVEVQLEQEGLWRYRVQAYADEYATWRHNAEVKVPAAIDVELMLTIAHDLLAKAASDKRRSTAERRHLSEAARVVADAERGDDERFQAAVDDRIKRILTERPVVALPSLSATRAVLVERTRAGVGSWYEFFPRSEGAKRLPDGAWQSGTFRTAAKRLPEVAAMGFDVVYLPPIHPIGRTFRKGPNNTLEAGENDPGSPWAIGGPDGGHDAIHPDLGTEKDFVFFLGKAKQAGLEIALDLALQASPDHPWVTQHQEWFTTLPDGTIAYAENPPKKYQDIYPINFDNDYDGLRTEVLRIVRYWMSLGVRIFRVDNPHTKPLHFWEWLIHTVNETDPDVVFLAEAFTRPALLHTLAKAGFQQSYTYFTWRNTKEELEEFLTGLAEDTPDFLWPNLFVNTPDILTEYLQFGGPAAFKIRAAIAATGAPTWGVYSGFELYENVARPGAEEYIDNEKYEYRPRDYARAAALGRSLAPYLTMLNRARSEHPALRQLRNLHVHGSEDDAVLVYSKFLAGEFTRSGKPDAVLVIANVDPHSVRETMVHLDVTAFGIEPGAQFEVRDLVTGQRWTWGADNYVRLDAFTEPVHILTVKPLEAAR
;
A
#
# COMPACT_ATOMS: atom_id res chain seq x y z
N MET A 1 -85.12 -24.63 0.94
CA MET A 1 -85.20 -25.17 2.34
C MET A 1 -83.91 -25.91 2.60
N GLY A 2 -83.22 -25.66 3.71
CA GLY A 2 -82.03 -26.37 4.10
C GLY A 2 -80.86 -25.40 4.48
N LYS A 3 -80.95 -24.89 5.72
CA LYS A 3 -79.84 -24.07 6.33
C LYS A 3 -78.68 -25.01 6.67
N SER A 4 -77.49 -24.70 6.18
CA SER A 4 -76.24 -25.28 6.68
C SER A 4 -75.49 -24.22 7.51
N ALA A 5 -75.19 -24.62 8.73
CA ALA A 5 -74.52 -23.79 9.74
C ALA A 5 -73.01 -23.64 9.42
N ALA A 6 -72.52 -22.39 9.45
CA ALA A 6 -71.13 -22.12 9.36
C ALA A 6 -70.47 -22.30 10.72
N THR A 7 -69.45 -23.16 10.79
CA THR A 7 -68.54 -23.31 11.91
C THR A 7 -67.46 -22.21 11.87
N ARG A 8 -67.36 -21.41 12.93
CA ARG A 8 -66.31 -20.42 13.15
C ARG A 8 -64.96 -21.12 13.42
N PRO A 9 -63.86 -20.66 12.88
CA PRO A 9 -62.55 -21.13 13.31
C PRO A 9 -62.15 -20.51 14.67
N SER A 10 -61.55 -21.35 15.50
CA SER A 10 -61.01 -21.07 16.83
C SER A 10 -59.95 -19.97 16.75
N ALA A 11 -60.02 -19.00 17.68
CA ALA A 11 -59.02 -17.93 17.86
C ALA A 11 -57.66 -18.53 18.24
N ALA A 12 -56.63 -18.22 17.46
CA ALA A 12 -55.24 -18.49 17.81
C ALA A 12 -54.85 -17.62 19.04
N ALA A 13 -54.22 -18.26 20.03
CA ALA A 13 -53.72 -17.63 21.21
C ALA A 13 -52.66 -16.55 20.88
N ALA A 14 -52.79 -15.40 21.51
CA ALA A 14 -51.76 -14.34 21.45
C ALA A 14 -50.44 -14.84 22.06
N PRO A 15 -49.28 -14.42 21.57
CA PRO A 15 -48.01 -14.75 22.22
C PRO A 15 -47.92 -14.13 23.60
N GLU A 16 -47.47 -14.91 24.58
CA GLU A 16 -47.17 -14.45 25.94
C GLU A 16 -46.15 -13.33 25.93
N ALA A 17 -46.41 -12.28 26.69
CA ALA A 17 -45.46 -11.20 26.92
C ALA A 17 -44.21 -11.74 27.65
N PRO A 18 -43.00 -11.27 27.31
CA PRO A 18 -41.80 -11.68 28.02
C PRO A 18 -41.88 -11.30 29.49
N ALA A 19 -41.47 -12.21 30.38
CA ALA A 19 -41.37 -11.99 31.79
C ALA A 19 -40.54 -10.75 32.11
N PRO A 20 -40.87 -9.96 33.18
CA PRO A 20 -40.09 -8.78 33.55
C PRO A 20 -38.70 -9.25 33.95
N VAL A 21 -37.69 -8.59 33.36
CA VAL A 21 -36.29 -8.74 33.76
C VAL A 21 -36.20 -8.21 35.20
N GLU A 22 -35.87 -9.09 36.14
CA GLU A 22 -35.51 -8.68 37.50
C GLU A 22 -34.39 -7.66 37.43
N THR A 23 -34.72 -6.43 37.76
CA THR A 23 -33.70 -5.39 38.01
C THR A 23 -32.96 -5.79 39.27
N ALA A 24 -31.77 -6.31 39.12
CA ALA A 24 -30.81 -6.45 40.20
C ALA A 24 -30.70 -5.08 40.91
N ALA A 25 -30.89 -5.10 42.21
CA ALA A 25 -30.73 -3.90 43.05
C ALA A 25 -29.32 -3.34 42.84
N THR A 26 -29.24 -2.17 42.26
CA THR A 26 -28.00 -1.41 42.13
C THR A 26 -27.55 -1.01 43.55
N GLU A 27 -26.51 -1.68 44.04
CA GLU A 27 -25.67 -1.09 45.07
C GLU A 27 -25.19 0.26 44.51
N THR A 28 -25.63 1.35 45.15
CA THR A 28 -25.09 2.69 44.90
C THR A 28 -23.69 2.77 45.53
N ALA A 29 -22.72 2.17 44.91
CA ALA A 29 -21.35 2.63 45.01
C ALA A 29 -21.34 4.01 44.36
N SER A 30 -21.02 5.07 45.08
CA SER A 30 -20.67 6.37 44.52
C SER A 30 -19.40 6.17 43.70
N THR A 31 -19.54 5.84 42.42
CA THR A 31 -18.43 5.88 41.51
C THR A 31 -18.09 7.35 41.31
N GLU A 32 -17.05 7.82 42.01
CA GLU A 32 -16.41 9.06 41.59
C GLU A 32 -16.13 8.93 40.10
N TYR A 33 -16.64 9.87 39.31
CA TYR A 33 -16.38 9.90 37.87
C TYR A 33 -14.89 10.18 37.68
N GLU A 34 -14.15 9.19 37.13
CA GLU A 34 -12.78 9.39 36.72
C GLU A 34 -12.75 9.97 35.28
N PRO A 35 -12.12 11.14 35.10
CA PRO A 35 -11.99 11.74 33.77
C PRO A 35 -11.28 10.83 32.81
N LEU A 36 -11.83 10.66 31.60
CA LEU A 36 -11.22 9.89 30.54
C LEU A 36 -10.02 10.61 29.88
N LEU A 37 -10.01 11.94 29.93
CA LEU A 37 -8.92 12.74 29.37
C LEU A 37 -7.76 12.84 30.39
N PRO A 38 -6.51 12.62 29.92
CA PRO A 38 -5.33 12.89 30.73
C PRO A 38 -5.14 14.41 30.95
N ARG A 39 -4.18 14.80 31.80
CA ARG A 39 -3.91 16.20 32.13
C ARG A 39 -3.61 17.07 30.90
N ILE A 40 -2.92 16.51 29.91
CA ILE A 40 -2.73 17.07 28.56
C ILE A 40 -3.37 16.07 27.60
N PRO A 41 -4.49 16.40 26.95
CA PRO A 41 -5.15 15.52 26.02
C PRO A 41 -4.25 15.16 24.83
N ILE A 42 -4.29 13.88 24.42
CA ILE A 42 -3.59 13.35 23.25
C ILE A 42 -4.62 12.57 22.45
N LEU A 43 -4.96 13.07 21.26
CA LEU A 43 -6.04 12.58 20.40
C LEU A 43 -5.49 12.29 18.99
N ASP A 44 -6.32 11.72 18.13
CA ASP A 44 -6.09 11.54 16.69
C ASP A 44 -4.71 10.97 16.36
N LEU A 45 -4.35 9.89 17.04
CA LEU A 45 -3.09 9.19 16.79
C LEU A 45 -3.06 8.60 15.38
N SER A 46 -1.93 8.72 14.70
CA SER A 46 -1.64 8.06 13.41
C SER A 46 -0.16 7.63 13.40
N PRO A 47 0.17 6.47 12.79
CA PRO A 47 -0.71 5.53 12.07
C PRO A 47 -1.54 4.64 13.00
N GLN A 48 -2.81 4.46 12.69
CA GLN A 48 -3.66 3.50 13.41
C GLN A 48 -4.80 2.98 12.53
N VAL A 49 -5.27 1.77 12.84
CA VAL A 49 -6.39 1.14 12.13
C VAL A 49 -7.49 0.82 13.13
N ASP A 50 -8.69 1.36 12.90
CA ASP A 50 -9.89 1.17 13.71
C ASP A 50 -9.59 1.28 15.23
N GLU A 51 -9.08 2.44 15.63
CA GLU A 51 -8.71 2.76 17.03
C GLU A 51 -7.68 1.79 17.64
N GLY A 52 -6.88 1.12 16.79
CA GLY A 52 -5.86 0.15 17.20
C GLY A 52 -6.38 -1.28 17.35
N HIS A 53 -7.53 -1.59 16.75
CA HIS A 53 -8.04 -2.97 16.68
C HIS A 53 -7.10 -3.86 15.86
N TRP A 54 -6.60 -3.36 14.73
CA TRP A 54 -5.50 -3.97 13.98
C TRP A 54 -4.22 -3.14 14.09
N ALA A 55 -3.08 -3.75 13.90
CA ALA A 55 -1.83 -3.03 13.71
C ALA A 55 -1.90 -2.25 12.40
N ALA A 56 -1.34 -1.05 12.38
CA ALA A 56 -1.09 -0.37 11.11
C ALA A 56 0.04 -1.09 10.35
N SER A 57 0.04 -0.99 9.03
CA SER A 57 1.00 -1.65 8.17
C SER A 57 2.11 -0.69 7.74
N ALA A 58 3.35 -1.18 7.69
CA ALA A 58 4.50 -0.54 7.06
C ALA A 58 5.42 -1.61 6.47
N PHE A 59 6.30 -1.24 5.54
CA PHE A 59 7.34 -2.14 5.03
C PHE A 59 8.74 -1.64 5.42
N SER A 60 9.69 -2.54 5.48
CA SER A 60 11.08 -2.24 5.86
C SER A 60 11.69 -1.19 4.92
N GLY A 61 12.10 -0.06 5.50
CA GLY A 61 12.60 1.13 4.81
C GLY A 61 11.53 2.16 4.46
N GLU A 62 10.27 1.95 4.83
CA GLU A 62 9.24 2.99 4.69
C GLU A 62 9.43 4.10 5.72
N VAL A 63 9.25 5.35 5.29
CA VAL A 63 9.17 6.52 6.17
C VAL A 63 7.72 6.72 6.57
N VAL A 64 7.45 6.55 7.85
CA VAL A 64 6.10 6.63 8.43
C VAL A 64 5.95 7.93 9.21
N PRO A 65 4.99 8.79 8.87
CA PRO A 65 4.65 9.97 9.64
C PRO A 65 3.81 9.56 10.86
N PHE A 66 4.36 9.75 12.06
CA PHE A 66 3.62 9.60 13.31
C PHE A 66 3.00 10.95 13.68
N ARG A 67 1.70 10.96 13.91
CA ARG A 67 0.93 12.18 14.18
C ARG A 67 0.09 12.06 15.46
N ALA A 68 -0.15 13.19 16.11
CA ALA A 68 -1.09 13.30 17.21
C ALA A 68 -1.64 14.71 17.28
N THR A 69 -2.85 14.88 17.84
CA THR A 69 -3.38 16.15 18.29
C THR A 69 -3.13 16.26 19.79
N ALA A 70 -2.36 17.24 20.24
CA ALA A 70 -2.07 17.46 21.64
C ALA A 70 -2.10 18.95 21.99
N PHE A 71 -2.82 19.30 23.06
CA PHE A 71 -3.05 20.68 23.49
C PHE A 71 -3.22 20.80 25.00
N ARG A 72 -3.05 22.01 25.48
CA ARG A 72 -3.28 22.36 26.89
C ARG A 72 -4.04 23.69 26.98
N GLU A 73 -4.84 23.87 28.02
CA GLU A 73 -5.45 25.15 28.34
C GLU A 73 -4.42 26.24 28.65
N GLY A 74 -4.77 27.49 28.36
CA GLY A 74 -3.93 28.66 28.65
C GLY A 74 -2.91 28.94 27.53
N HIS A 75 -1.75 29.51 27.89
CA HIS A 75 -0.73 29.97 26.95
C HIS A 75 0.63 29.29 27.14
N ASP A 76 0.69 28.33 28.06
CA ASP A 76 1.91 27.59 28.33
C ASP A 76 2.30 26.72 27.14
N ARG A 77 3.59 26.58 26.93
CA ARG A 77 4.15 25.74 25.86
C ARG A 77 4.11 24.27 26.27
N ILE A 78 3.77 23.41 25.34
CA ILE A 78 3.87 21.96 25.51
C ILE A 78 4.94 21.41 24.58
N GLY A 79 5.52 20.28 24.97
CA GLY A 79 6.30 19.42 24.11
C GLY A 79 5.58 18.11 23.88
N VAL A 80 5.85 17.50 22.73
CA VAL A 80 5.26 16.21 22.35
C VAL A 80 6.35 15.33 21.80
N ASP A 81 6.45 14.09 22.32
CA ASP A 81 7.43 13.09 21.93
C ASP A 81 6.76 11.79 21.49
N LEU A 82 7.31 11.18 20.47
CA LEU A 82 7.02 9.80 20.09
C LEU A 82 7.95 8.86 20.87
N LEU A 83 7.38 7.93 21.60
CA LEU A 83 8.09 6.82 22.24
C LEU A 83 7.88 5.58 21.39
N LEU A 84 8.93 5.12 20.71
CA LEU A 84 8.86 4.05 19.73
C LEU A 84 9.67 2.83 20.21
N LEU A 85 9.02 1.66 20.30
CA LEU A 85 9.61 0.39 20.72
C LEU A 85 9.71 -0.53 19.49
N ASN A 86 10.93 -0.88 19.12
CA ASN A 86 11.17 -1.80 18.01
C ASN A 86 10.93 -3.27 18.37
N PRO A 87 10.86 -4.20 17.41
CA PRO A 87 10.68 -5.62 17.67
C PRO A 87 11.76 -6.28 18.56
N SER A 88 12.97 -5.71 18.60
CA SER A 88 14.06 -6.17 19.48
C SER A 88 13.93 -5.70 20.92
N GLY A 89 12.92 -4.89 21.26
CA GLY A 89 12.72 -4.33 22.59
C GLY A 89 13.52 -3.07 22.90
N THR A 90 14.13 -2.43 21.89
CA THR A 90 14.82 -1.14 22.05
C THR A 90 13.81 0.00 21.90
N GLN A 91 13.78 0.88 22.89
CA GLN A 91 12.96 2.09 22.86
C GLN A 91 13.78 3.28 22.39
N THR A 92 13.23 4.06 21.46
CA THR A 92 13.73 5.37 21.01
C THR A 92 12.71 6.45 21.31
N GLU A 93 13.18 7.69 21.43
CA GLU A 93 12.38 8.88 21.68
C GLU A 93 12.63 9.87 20.54
N HIS A 94 11.57 10.39 19.94
CA HIS A 94 11.64 11.33 18.84
C HIS A 94 10.77 12.55 19.13
N HIS A 95 11.36 13.75 19.10
CA HIS A 95 10.61 14.99 19.28
C HIS A 95 9.70 15.26 18.10
N MET A 96 8.42 15.49 18.39
CA MET A 96 7.44 15.85 17.37
C MET A 96 7.41 17.37 17.18
N ARG A 97 7.24 17.80 15.95
CA ARG A 97 7.06 19.21 15.60
C ARG A 97 5.59 19.55 15.39
N ALA A 98 5.17 20.75 15.76
CA ALA A 98 3.85 21.25 15.39
C ALA A 98 3.79 21.49 13.88
N ILE A 99 2.81 20.92 13.22
CA ILE A 99 2.47 21.14 11.82
C ILE A 99 1.18 21.96 11.77
N ALA A 100 1.00 22.81 10.75
CA ALA A 100 -0.19 23.66 10.59
C ALA A 100 -0.53 24.49 11.86
N PRO A 101 0.00 25.74 11.98
CA PRO A 101 -0.22 26.59 13.16
C PRO A 101 -1.70 26.74 13.52
N GLY A 102 -2.01 26.56 14.81
CA GLY A 102 -3.37 26.69 15.35
C GLY A 102 -4.23 25.45 15.25
N THR A 103 -3.69 24.33 14.79
CA THR A 103 -4.42 23.04 14.72
C THR A 103 -4.06 22.09 15.87
N ASP A 104 -3.06 22.42 16.68
CA ASP A 104 -2.50 21.56 17.73
C ASP A 104 -2.04 20.18 17.23
N ARG A 105 -1.76 20.07 15.92
CA ARG A 105 -1.31 18.86 15.27
C ARG A 105 0.21 18.76 15.31
N TRP A 106 0.70 17.60 15.73
CA TRP A 106 2.12 17.29 15.90
C TRP A 106 2.50 16.11 15.03
N GLU A 107 3.75 16.12 14.52
CA GLU A 107 4.27 15.09 13.61
C GLU A 107 5.75 14.86 13.82
N VAL A 108 6.16 13.61 13.62
CA VAL A 108 7.54 13.22 13.35
C VAL A 108 7.55 12.07 12.34
N GLU A 109 8.44 12.15 11.37
CA GLU A 109 8.68 11.07 10.41
C GLU A 109 9.78 10.15 10.92
N VAL A 110 9.56 8.83 10.84
CA VAL A 110 10.55 7.82 11.26
C VAL A 110 10.63 6.74 10.18
N GLN A 111 11.85 6.42 9.76
CA GLN A 111 12.10 5.29 8.87
C GLN A 111 12.12 3.99 9.67
N LEU A 112 11.26 3.03 9.32
CA LEU A 112 11.14 1.74 10.01
C LEU A 112 11.94 0.68 9.26
N GLU A 113 13.13 0.34 9.76
CA GLU A 113 14.07 -0.58 9.10
C GLU A 113 13.87 -2.05 9.46
N GLN A 114 13.51 -2.34 10.72
CA GLN A 114 13.42 -3.69 11.23
C GLN A 114 12.05 -4.30 10.99
N GLU A 115 11.99 -5.46 10.35
CA GLU A 115 10.77 -6.25 10.21
C GLU A 115 10.24 -6.75 11.56
N GLY A 116 8.91 -6.81 11.70
CA GLY A 116 8.20 -7.26 12.89
C GLY A 116 7.30 -6.22 13.52
N LEU A 117 6.77 -6.53 14.69
CA LEU A 117 5.77 -5.70 15.37
C LEU A 117 6.42 -4.60 16.21
N TRP A 118 6.28 -3.35 15.76
CA TRP A 118 6.63 -2.16 16.50
C TRP A 118 5.45 -1.70 17.35
N ARG A 119 5.77 -1.02 18.47
CA ARG A 119 4.75 -0.37 19.32
C ARG A 119 5.13 1.07 19.57
N TYR A 120 4.15 1.95 19.63
CA TYR A 120 4.42 3.34 19.93
C TYR A 120 3.39 3.93 20.90
N ARG A 121 3.81 4.99 21.57
CA ARG A 121 2.98 5.89 22.38
C ARG A 121 3.43 7.31 22.11
N VAL A 122 2.52 8.24 22.26
CA VAL A 122 2.83 9.67 22.26
C VAL A 122 2.80 10.17 23.71
N GLN A 123 3.82 10.92 24.07
CA GLN A 123 3.92 11.61 25.37
C GLN A 123 3.79 13.11 25.12
N ALA A 124 2.82 13.77 25.78
CA ALA A 124 2.72 15.20 25.82
C ALA A 124 3.05 15.71 27.24
N TYR A 125 3.69 16.87 27.34
CA TYR A 125 4.11 17.43 28.62
C TYR A 125 4.15 18.95 28.56
N ALA A 126 4.07 19.61 29.72
CA ALA A 126 4.34 21.03 29.85
C ALA A 126 5.87 21.24 29.74
N ASP A 127 6.30 22.07 28.79
CA ASP A 127 7.69 22.47 28.63
C ASP A 127 7.91 23.75 29.45
N GLU A 128 8.41 23.55 30.66
CA GLU A 128 8.61 24.66 31.60
C GLU A 128 9.64 25.66 31.10
N TYR A 129 10.72 25.18 30.42
CA TYR A 129 11.74 26.07 29.90
C TYR A 129 11.26 26.85 28.67
N ALA A 130 10.54 26.23 27.76
CA ALA A 130 10.00 26.92 26.59
C ALA A 130 8.95 27.95 26.99
N THR A 131 8.12 27.66 28.01
CA THR A 131 7.16 28.61 28.58
C THR A 131 7.84 29.79 29.22
N TRP A 132 8.83 29.51 30.08
CA TRP A 132 9.64 30.54 30.72
C TRP A 132 10.35 31.40 29.65
N ARG A 133 11.02 30.82 28.72
CA ARG A 133 11.77 31.51 27.65
C ARG A 133 10.88 32.48 26.89
N HIS A 134 9.71 32.02 26.45
CA HIS A 134 8.73 32.85 25.73
C HIS A 134 8.32 34.08 26.54
N ASN A 135 8.05 33.89 27.83
CA ASN A 135 7.69 34.99 28.73
C ASN A 135 8.87 35.92 28.98
N ALA A 136 10.06 35.37 29.21
CA ALA A 136 11.27 36.13 29.52
C ALA A 136 11.76 36.98 28.35
N GLU A 137 11.71 36.44 27.09
CA GLU A 137 12.04 37.16 25.87
C GLU A 137 11.17 38.42 25.63
N VAL A 138 9.97 38.46 26.23
CA VAL A 138 9.09 39.63 26.20
C VAL A 138 9.30 40.56 27.42
N LYS A 139 9.34 39.96 28.63
CA LYS A 139 9.33 40.72 29.88
C LYS A 139 10.67 41.35 30.23
N VAL A 140 11.80 40.65 30.02
CA VAL A 140 13.12 41.15 30.40
C VAL A 140 13.51 42.40 29.62
N PRO A 141 13.38 42.47 28.28
CA PRO A 141 13.64 43.69 27.52
C PRO A 141 12.71 44.83 27.87
N ALA A 142 11.48 44.52 28.35
CA ALA A 142 10.52 45.54 28.80
C ALA A 142 10.71 45.98 30.26
N ALA A 143 11.76 45.47 30.94
CA ALA A 143 12.04 45.72 32.37
C ALA A 143 10.85 45.34 33.30
N ILE A 144 10.09 44.28 32.95
CA ILE A 144 8.98 43.78 33.71
C ILE A 144 9.38 42.46 34.39
N ASP A 145 9.17 42.32 35.69
CA ASP A 145 9.41 41.11 36.48
C ASP A 145 10.82 40.50 36.30
N VAL A 146 11.86 41.31 36.02
CA VAL A 146 13.19 40.84 35.60
C VAL A 146 13.77 39.84 36.61
N GLU A 147 13.86 40.21 37.91
CA GLU A 147 14.40 39.34 38.95
C GLU A 147 13.58 38.04 39.10
N LEU A 148 12.25 38.12 38.94
CA LEU A 148 11.40 36.91 38.95
C LEU A 148 11.74 35.99 37.76
N MET A 149 11.89 36.55 36.55
CA MET A 149 12.27 35.77 35.38
C MET A 149 13.65 35.12 35.52
N LEU A 150 14.61 35.83 36.10
CA LEU A 150 15.94 35.29 36.35
C LEU A 150 15.96 34.22 37.44
N THR A 151 15.15 34.39 38.52
CA THR A 151 15.01 33.35 39.53
C THR A 151 14.40 32.05 38.97
N ILE A 152 13.35 32.17 38.17
CA ILE A 152 12.75 31.00 37.48
C ILE A 152 13.78 30.35 36.56
N ALA A 153 14.56 31.11 35.80
CA ALA A 153 15.62 30.58 34.95
C ALA A 153 16.64 29.77 35.75
N HIS A 154 17.11 30.35 36.88
CA HIS A 154 18.05 29.67 37.77
C HIS A 154 17.51 28.29 38.20
N ASP A 155 16.28 28.24 38.68
CA ASP A 155 15.67 27.00 39.18
C ASP A 155 15.49 25.96 38.08
N LEU A 156 15.05 26.37 36.90
CA LEU A 156 14.93 25.48 35.74
C LEU A 156 16.28 24.92 35.29
N LEU A 157 17.32 25.76 35.20
CA LEU A 157 18.67 25.33 34.84
C LEU A 157 19.27 24.40 35.89
N ALA A 158 19.07 24.69 37.18
CA ALA A 158 19.51 23.86 38.29
C ALA A 158 18.78 22.49 38.30
N LYS A 159 17.44 22.50 38.08
CA LYS A 159 16.63 21.28 37.89
C LYS A 159 17.18 20.44 36.72
N ALA A 160 17.39 21.07 35.58
CA ALA A 160 17.93 20.40 34.39
C ALA A 160 19.35 19.83 34.63
N ALA A 161 20.23 20.58 35.31
CA ALA A 161 21.59 20.14 35.67
C ALA A 161 21.61 18.94 36.62
N SER A 162 20.57 18.72 37.41
CA SER A 162 20.45 17.60 38.34
C SER A 162 20.01 16.29 37.65
N ASP A 163 19.52 16.34 36.42
CA ASP A 163 19.07 15.15 35.66
C ASP A 163 20.27 14.28 35.25
N LYS A 164 20.37 13.11 35.90
CA LYS A 164 21.46 12.14 35.66
C LYS A 164 21.49 11.52 34.26
N ARG A 165 20.40 11.64 33.51
CA ARG A 165 20.34 11.17 32.11
C ARG A 165 21.14 12.06 31.16
N ARG A 166 21.44 13.32 31.57
CA ARG A 166 22.30 14.25 30.81
C ARG A 166 23.77 13.91 30.99
N SER A 167 24.55 14.18 29.96
CA SER A 167 26.00 14.02 30.02
C SER A 167 26.64 14.92 31.08
N THR A 168 27.81 14.55 31.59
CA THR A 168 28.57 15.38 32.53
C THR A 168 28.88 16.76 31.96
N ALA A 169 29.12 16.87 30.65
CA ALA A 169 29.41 18.14 30.00
C ALA A 169 28.16 19.05 29.96
N GLU A 170 27.00 18.52 29.64
CA GLU A 170 25.72 19.26 29.67
C GLU A 170 25.37 19.71 31.07
N ARG A 171 25.43 18.81 32.06
CA ARG A 171 25.15 19.16 33.45
C ARG A 171 26.06 20.27 33.97
N ARG A 172 27.37 20.21 33.64
CA ARG A 172 28.31 21.27 34.01
C ARG A 172 27.95 22.60 33.36
N HIS A 173 27.60 22.60 32.07
CA HIS A 173 27.23 23.83 31.35
C HIS A 173 25.96 24.45 31.89
N LEU A 174 24.92 23.64 32.16
CA LEU A 174 23.68 24.09 32.82
C LEU A 174 23.93 24.65 34.21
N SER A 175 24.79 24.00 35.03
CA SER A 175 25.16 24.48 36.35
C SER A 175 25.92 25.81 36.31
N GLU A 176 26.79 25.99 35.29
CA GLU A 176 27.52 27.24 35.09
C GLU A 176 26.60 28.38 34.68
N ALA A 177 25.69 28.11 33.73
CA ALA A 177 24.65 29.06 33.35
C ALA A 177 23.74 29.45 34.56
N ALA A 178 23.28 28.49 35.35
CA ALA A 178 22.50 28.73 36.55
C ALA A 178 23.23 29.66 37.52
N ARG A 179 24.53 29.45 37.72
CA ARG A 179 25.33 30.31 38.61
C ARG A 179 25.49 31.75 38.06
N VAL A 180 25.67 31.93 36.74
CA VAL A 180 25.73 33.26 36.12
C VAL A 180 24.37 33.96 36.28
N VAL A 181 23.26 33.26 36.06
CA VAL A 181 21.91 33.79 36.24
C VAL A 181 21.64 34.24 37.66
N ALA A 182 22.16 33.55 38.67
CA ALA A 182 21.98 33.88 40.09
C ALA A 182 22.90 35.00 40.60
N ASP A 183 23.92 35.41 39.85
CA ASP A 183 24.94 36.38 40.25
C ASP A 183 24.42 37.81 40.13
N ALA A 184 23.91 38.37 41.21
CA ALA A 184 23.32 39.72 41.25
C ALA A 184 24.36 40.87 41.05
N GLU A 185 25.69 40.56 41.04
CA GLU A 185 26.69 41.55 40.73
C GLU A 185 26.83 41.77 39.19
N ARG A 186 26.20 40.89 38.37
CA ARG A 186 26.14 41.00 36.92
C ARG A 186 24.92 41.77 36.47
N GLY A 187 25.05 42.39 35.29
CA GLY A 187 23.90 43.08 34.68
C GLY A 187 22.79 42.09 34.24
N ASP A 188 21.57 42.52 34.27
CA ASP A 188 20.38 41.71 33.95
C ASP A 188 20.46 41.08 32.53
N ASP A 189 20.96 41.86 31.57
CA ASP A 189 21.14 41.36 30.20
C ASP A 189 22.16 40.19 30.11
N GLU A 190 23.29 40.28 30.84
CA GLU A 190 24.31 39.21 30.88
C GLU A 190 23.73 37.95 31.55
N ARG A 191 22.97 38.10 32.62
CA ARG A 191 22.30 37.01 33.32
C ARG A 191 21.25 36.36 32.42
N PHE A 192 20.45 37.17 31.72
CA PHE A 192 19.44 36.66 30.80
C PHE A 192 20.07 35.93 29.61
N GLN A 193 21.09 36.52 28.97
CA GLN A 193 21.78 35.88 27.84
C GLN A 193 22.40 34.53 28.21
N ALA A 194 22.91 34.37 29.45
CA ALA A 194 23.42 33.10 29.91
C ALA A 194 22.33 32.03 30.03
N ALA A 195 21.06 32.40 30.28
CA ALA A 195 19.94 31.47 30.34
C ALA A 195 19.36 31.09 28.96
N VAL A 196 19.59 31.92 27.92
CA VAL A 196 19.04 31.73 26.57
C VAL A 196 20.11 31.54 25.50
N ASP A 197 21.33 31.22 25.90
CA ASP A 197 22.43 30.96 24.96
C ASP A 197 22.09 29.74 24.06
N ASP A 198 22.64 29.70 22.85
CA ASP A 198 22.27 28.69 21.86
C ASP A 198 22.61 27.28 22.29
N ARG A 199 23.60 27.09 23.16
CA ARG A 199 23.93 25.78 23.70
C ARG A 199 22.91 25.35 24.77
N ILE A 200 22.47 26.26 25.64
CA ILE A 200 21.42 26.01 26.61
C ILE A 200 20.11 25.67 25.87
N LYS A 201 19.74 26.47 24.88
CA LYS A 201 18.56 26.21 24.04
C LYS A 201 18.62 24.80 23.44
N ARG A 202 19.75 24.42 22.83
CA ARG A 202 19.93 23.09 22.23
C ARG A 202 19.78 21.99 23.27
N ILE A 203 20.51 22.07 24.38
CA ILE A 203 20.47 21.06 25.46
C ILE A 203 19.04 20.86 25.98
N LEU A 204 18.28 21.96 26.16
CA LEU A 204 16.93 21.92 26.70
C LEU A 204 15.85 21.60 25.64
N THR A 205 16.13 21.79 24.36
CA THR A 205 15.30 21.29 23.27
C THR A 205 15.49 19.79 23.04
N GLU A 206 16.75 19.31 23.05
CA GLU A 206 17.06 17.88 22.90
C GLU A 206 16.57 17.04 24.11
N ARG A 207 16.54 17.63 25.29
CA ARG A 207 15.98 17.02 26.49
C ARG A 207 15.28 18.04 27.37
N PRO A 208 13.98 18.26 27.18
CA PRO A 208 13.19 19.26 27.90
C PRO A 208 13.11 19.05 29.39
N VAL A 209 12.74 20.09 30.15
CA VAL A 209 12.35 20.00 31.55
C VAL A 209 10.87 19.64 31.59
N VAL A 210 10.60 18.36 31.67
CA VAL A 210 9.24 17.80 31.61
C VAL A 210 8.47 18.05 32.90
N ALA A 211 7.24 18.55 32.78
CA ALA A 211 6.25 18.62 33.86
C ALA A 211 4.89 18.11 33.35
N LEU A 212 4.06 17.57 34.24
CA LEU A 212 2.71 17.08 33.96
C LEU A 212 2.64 16.11 32.75
N PRO A 213 3.47 15.07 32.69
CA PRO A 213 3.48 14.17 31.53
C PRO A 213 2.17 13.41 31.38
N SER A 214 1.66 13.33 30.18
CA SER A 214 0.52 12.51 29.77
C SER A 214 0.97 11.52 28.70
N LEU A 215 0.39 10.32 28.71
CA LEU A 215 0.74 9.27 27.74
C LEU A 215 -0.51 8.80 27.01
N SER A 216 -0.41 8.62 25.71
CA SER A 216 -1.46 8.00 24.91
C SER A 216 -1.62 6.51 25.18
N ALA A 217 -2.69 5.92 24.68
CA ALA A 217 -2.77 4.45 24.51
C ALA A 217 -1.63 3.96 23.61
N THR A 218 -1.22 2.69 23.80
CA THR A 218 -0.26 2.03 22.92
C THR A 218 -0.92 1.67 21.60
N ARG A 219 -0.22 1.96 20.49
CA ARG A 219 -0.59 1.53 19.14
C ARG A 219 0.51 0.65 18.55
N ALA A 220 0.17 -0.11 17.53
CA ALA A 220 1.08 -1.05 16.89
C ALA A 220 1.22 -0.76 15.40
N VAL A 221 2.43 -1.00 14.88
CA VAL A 221 2.75 -0.98 13.44
C VAL A 221 3.44 -2.30 13.12
N LEU A 222 2.89 -3.07 12.19
CA LEU A 222 3.53 -4.26 11.65
C LEU A 222 4.39 -3.86 10.47
N VAL A 223 5.71 -4.04 10.61
CA VAL A 223 6.66 -3.79 9.54
C VAL A 223 6.97 -5.09 8.84
N GLU A 224 6.57 -5.18 7.59
CA GLU A 224 6.78 -6.35 6.75
C GLU A 224 8.04 -6.20 5.88
N ARG A 225 8.44 -7.28 5.20
CA ARG A 225 9.57 -7.20 4.26
C ARG A 225 9.30 -6.18 3.14
N THR A 226 10.36 -5.58 2.61
CA THR A 226 10.23 -4.55 1.55
C THR A 226 9.36 -5.02 0.38
N ARG A 227 9.44 -6.30 -0.02
CA ARG A 227 8.67 -6.85 -1.14
C ARG A 227 7.16 -6.85 -0.90
N ALA A 228 6.70 -6.83 0.33
CA ALA A 228 5.28 -6.72 0.66
C ALA A 228 4.69 -5.37 0.19
N GLY A 229 5.47 -4.28 0.25
CA GLY A 229 5.02 -2.93 -0.14
C GLY A 229 5.63 -2.38 -1.43
N VAL A 230 6.72 -2.97 -1.96
CA VAL A 230 7.45 -2.43 -3.11
C VAL A 230 7.72 -3.50 -4.16
N GLY A 231 7.31 -3.25 -5.40
CA GLY A 231 7.60 -4.19 -6.49
C GLY A 231 7.11 -3.73 -7.86
N SER A 232 7.70 -4.33 -8.88
CA SER A 232 7.30 -4.20 -10.28
C SER A 232 6.95 -5.60 -10.79
N TRP A 233 5.70 -5.83 -11.17
CA TRP A 233 5.14 -7.14 -11.46
C TRP A 233 4.96 -7.35 -12.95
N TYR A 234 5.23 -8.58 -13.41
CA TYR A 234 5.00 -8.99 -14.78
C TYR A 234 4.23 -10.31 -14.81
N GLU A 235 3.04 -10.31 -15.38
CA GLU A 235 2.19 -11.49 -15.53
C GLU A 235 2.38 -12.13 -16.89
N PHE A 236 2.55 -13.46 -16.96
CA PHE A 236 2.49 -14.22 -18.22
C PHE A 236 2.04 -15.67 -17.99
N PHE A 237 1.53 -16.28 -19.06
CA PHE A 237 1.11 -17.68 -19.06
C PHE A 237 2.27 -18.58 -19.49
N PRO A 238 2.78 -19.48 -18.60
CA PRO A 238 3.87 -20.39 -18.96
C PRO A 238 3.56 -21.26 -20.18
N ARG A 239 2.28 -21.62 -20.34
CA ARG A 239 1.82 -22.47 -21.46
C ARG A 239 1.95 -21.79 -22.82
N SER A 240 1.97 -20.47 -22.91
CA SER A 240 2.15 -19.73 -24.16
C SER A 240 3.63 -19.52 -24.51
N GLU A 241 4.52 -19.48 -23.49
CA GLU A 241 5.93 -19.22 -23.69
C GLU A 241 6.65 -20.42 -24.33
N GLY A 242 6.84 -20.32 -25.62
CA GLY A 242 7.41 -21.39 -26.46
C GLY A 242 6.37 -22.36 -27.01
N ALA A 243 5.07 -22.04 -26.90
CA ALA A 243 4.02 -22.79 -27.60
C ALA A 243 4.22 -22.77 -29.12
N LYS A 244 3.87 -23.84 -29.77
CA LYS A 244 4.06 -24.01 -31.23
C LYS A 244 2.84 -24.63 -31.85
N ARG A 245 2.53 -24.18 -33.07
CA ARG A 245 1.53 -24.83 -33.91
C ARG A 245 2.22 -25.96 -34.71
N LEU A 246 1.73 -27.17 -34.56
CA LEU A 246 2.24 -28.36 -35.25
C LEU A 246 1.75 -28.40 -36.71
N PRO A 247 2.39 -29.21 -37.60
CA PRO A 247 1.99 -29.30 -38.99
C PRO A 247 0.57 -29.79 -39.23
N ASP A 248 -0.01 -30.53 -38.28
CA ASP A 248 -1.41 -31.02 -38.27
C ASP A 248 -2.40 -29.96 -37.78
N GLY A 249 -1.91 -28.78 -37.36
CA GLY A 249 -2.70 -27.69 -36.86
C GLY A 249 -2.96 -27.72 -35.35
N ALA A 250 -2.57 -28.77 -34.64
CA ALA A 250 -2.65 -28.85 -33.20
C ALA A 250 -1.62 -27.93 -32.52
N TRP A 251 -1.93 -27.50 -31.29
CA TRP A 251 -0.99 -26.75 -30.47
C TRP A 251 -0.15 -27.68 -29.60
N GLN A 252 1.15 -27.42 -29.54
CA GLN A 252 2.03 -27.92 -28.51
C GLN A 252 2.21 -26.81 -27.45
N SER A 253 1.87 -27.09 -26.19
CA SER A 253 2.04 -26.19 -25.08
C SER A 253 3.49 -25.78 -24.87
N GLY A 254 3.71 -24.55 -24.37
CA GLY A 254 4.93 -24.20 -23.66
C GLY A 254 5.05 -24.97 -22.34
N THR A 255 6.25 -25.02 -21.80
CA THR A 255 6.60 -25.73 -20.56
C THR A 255 7.33 -24.79 -19.60
N PHE A 256 7.52 -25.17 -18.33
CA PHE A 256 8.38 -24.40 -17.43
C PHE A 256 9.80 -24.21 -17.96
N ARG A 257 10.32 -25.17 -18.71
CA ARG A 257 11.66 -25.05 -19.33
C ARG A 257 11.69 -24.05 -20.47
N THR A 258 10.63 -23.95 -21.25
CA THR A 258 10.55 -22.94 -22.32
C THR A 258 10.25 -21.57 -21.74
N ALA A 259 9.34 -21.48 -20.77
CA ALA A 259 8.99 -20.25 -20.06
C ALA A 259 10.19 -19.64 -19.29
N ALA A 260 11.08 -20.47 -18.75
CA ALA A 260 12.29 -20.01 -18.09
C ALA A 260 13.22 -19.18 -19.01
N LYS A 261 13.09 -19.30 -20.33
CA LYS A 261 13.87 -18.49 -21.30
C LYS A 261 13.40 -17.04 -21.35
N ARG A 262 12.16 -16.74 -20.94
CA ARG A 262 11.61 -15.40 -20.88
C ARG A 262 12.11 -14.60 -19.66
N LEU A 263 12.45 -15.29 -18.57
CA LEU A 263 12.81 -14.65 -17.29
C LEU A 263 13.95 -13.61 -17.37
N PRO A 264 15.08 -13.87 -18.11
CA PRO A 264 16.14 -12.87 -18.24
C PRO A 264 15.67 -11.56 -18.91
N GLU A 265 14.75 -11.63 -19.87
CA GLU A 265 14.24 -10.45 -20.57
C GLU A 265 13.30 -9.65 -19.65
N VAL A 266 12.46 -10.33 -18.86
CA VAL A 266 11.60 -9.70 -17.84
C VAL A 266 12.47 -9.00 -16.79
N ALA A 267 13.50 -9.66 -16.28
CA ALA A 267 14.46 -9.07 -15.36
C ALA A 267 15.21 -7.87 -15.97
N ALA A 268 15.59 -7.95 -17.25
CA ALA A 268 16.25 -6.85 -17.97
C ALA A 268 15.36 -5.61 -18.11
N MET A 269 14.04 -5.78 -18.15
CA MET A 269 13.08 -4.66 -18.08
C MET A 269 12.95 -4.09 -16.66
N GLY A 270 13.61 -4.68 -15.64
CA GLY A 270 13.61 -4.20 -14.27
C GLY A 270 12.39 -4.62 -13.44
N PHE A 271 11.64 -5.63 -13.87
CA PHE A 271 10.61 -6.24 -13.05
C PHE A 271 11.23 -7.09 -11.94
N ASP A 272 10.51 -7.23 -10.85
CA ASP A 272 10.95 -7.92 -9.62
C ASP A 272 10.19 -9.22 -9.38
N VAL A 273 8.93 -9.26 -9.78
CA VAL A 273 8.01 -10.37 -9.53
C VAL A 273 7.41 -10.82 -10.85
N VAL A 274 7.40 -12.13 -11.05
CA VAL A 274 6.66 -12.77 -12.13
C VAL A 274 5.44 -13.46 -11.54
N TYR A 275 4.26 -13.04 -11.97
CA TYR A 275 3.01 -13.68 -11.60
C TYR A 275 2.59 -14.68 -12.67
N LEU A 276 2.28 -15.90 -12.23
CA LEU A 276 1.80 -17.00 -13.06
C LEU A 276 0.32 -17.25 -12.76
N PRO A 277 -0.57 -17.18 -13.78
CA PRO A 277 -1.90 -17.76 -13.68
C PRO A 277 -1.86 -19.23 -13.25
N PRO A 278 -2.99 -19.83 -12.80
CA PRO A 278 -2.97 -21.19 -12.26
C PRO A 278 -2.23 -22.18 -13.16
N ILE A 279 -1.34 -22.97 -12.55
CA ILE A 279 -0.49 -23.96 -13.23
C ILE A 279 -1.00 -25.40 -13.07
N HIS A 280 -2.21 -25.54 -12.55
CA HIS A 280 -2.83 -26.80 -12.18
C HIS A 280 -3.48 -27.51 -13.36
N PRO A 281 -3.80 -28.82 -13.25
CA PRO A 281 -4.64 -29.51 -14.22
C PRO A 281 -5.97 -28.77 -14.45
N ILE A 282 -6.44 -28.79 -15.70
CA ILE A 282 -7.65 -28.09 -16.14
C ILE A 282 -8.73 -29.09 -16.45
N GLY A 283 -9.96 -28.87 -15.95
CA GLY A 283 -11.11 -29.70 -16.22
C GLY A 283 -11.47 -29.81 -17.70
N ARG A 284 -12.18 -30.88 -18.07
CA ARG A 284 -12.68 -31.14 -19.43
C ARG A 284 -14.18 -30.90 -19.54
N THR A 285 -14.93 -31.23 -18.49
CA THR A 285 -16.38 -31.03 -18.44
C THR A 285 -16.71 -29.54 -18.49
N PHE A 286 -17.54 -29.14 -19.43
CA PHE A 286 -17.91 -27.74 -19.72
C PHE A 286 -16.73 -26.81 -20.03
N ARG A 287 -15.61 -27.40 -20.48
CA ARG A 287 -14.40 -26.62 -20.86
C ARG A 287 -14.76 -25.51 -21.83
N LYS A 288 -14.21 -24.34 -21.60
CA LYS A 288 -14.38 -23.19 -22.48
C LYS A 288 -13.44 -23.28 -23.68
N GLY A 289 -13.95 -22.96 -24.85
CA GLY A 289 -13.18 -22.80 -26.08
C GLY A 289 -12.73 -21.36 -26.31
N PRO A 290 -12.15 -21.07 -27.48
CA PRO A 290 -11.66 -19.75 -27.87
C PRO A 290 -12.68 -18.64 -27.62
N ASN A 291 -12.20 -17.48 -27.14
CA ASN A 291 -13.03 -16.34 -26.79
C ASN A 291 -14.21 -16.65 -25.84
N ASN A 292 -14.00 -17.59 -24.89
CA ASN A 292 -15.02 -17.99 -23.91
C ASN A 292 -16.26 -18.66 -24.51
N THR A 293 -16.11 -19.36 -25.62
CA THR A 293 -17.22 -20.16 -26.19
C THR A 293 -17.56 -21.33 -25.29
N LEU A 294 -18.84 -21.79 -25.36
CA LEU A 294 -19.34 -22.88 -24.49
C LEU A 294 -18.86 -24.27 -24.93
N GLU A 295 -18.38 -24.40 -26.16
CA GLU A 295 -17.90 -25.67 -26.72
C GLU A 295 -16.41 -25.53 -27.04
N ALA A 296 -15.61 -26.34 -26.35
CA ALA A 296 -14.20 -26.48 -26.64
C ALA A 296 -13.95 -27.56 -27.68
N GLY A 297 -13.02 -27.32 -28.61
CA GLY A 297 -12.43 -28.34 -29.46
C GLY A 297 -11.54 -29.30 -28.64
N GLU A 298 -11.21 -30.46 -29.23
CA GLU A 298 -10.38 -31.49 -28.58
C GLU A 298 -9.02 -30.95 -28.10
N ASN A 299 -8.47 -29.99 -28.83
CA ASN A 299 -7.13 -29.41 -28.58
C ASN A 299 -7.16 -28.02 -27.89
N ASP A 300 -8.32 -27.57 -27.47
CA ASP A 300 -8.42 -26.28 -26.76
C ASP A 300 -7.92 -26.43 -25.32
N PRO A 301 -7.06 -25.52 -24.84
CA PRO A 301 -6.43 -25.63 -23.54
C PRO A 301 -7.40 -25.41 -22.36
N GLY A 302 -8.50 -24.71 -22.59
CA GLY A 302 -9.42 -24.29 -21.54
C GLY A 302 -8.85 -23.19 -20.63
N SER A 303 -9.66 -22.76 -19.65
CA SER A 303 -9.28 -21.75 -18.67
C SER A 303 -8.43 -22.37 -17.55
N PRO A 304 -7.25 -21.78 -17.21
CA PRO A 304 -6.45 -22.24 -16.08
C PRO A 304 -7.19 -22.14 -14.74
N TRP A 305 -8.18 -21.26 -14.63
CA TRP A 305 -8.98 -21.09 -13.42
C TRP A 305 -10.07 -22.18 -13.23
N ALA A 306 -10.32 -23.02 -14.26
CA ALA A 306 -11.12 -24.24 -14.14
C ALA A 306 -10.24 -25.37 -13.59
N ILE A 307 -9.81 -25.25 -12.34
CA ILE A 307 -8.80 -26.09 -11.70
C ILE A 307 -9.32 -27.49 -11.42
N GLY A 308 -8.51 -28.47 -11.75
CA GLY A 308 -8.69 -29.87 -11.40
C GLY A 308 -9.15 -30.75 -12.56
N GLY A 309 -8.66 -31.99 -12.55
CA GLY A 309 -8.94 -33.01 -13.53
C GLY A 309 -8.41 -34.36 -13.09
N PRO A 310 -8.38 -35.37 -13.99
CA PRO A 310 -7.85 -36.70 -13.67
C PRO A 310 -6.39 -36.69 -13.17
N ASP A 311 -5.62 -35.65 -13.54
CA ASP A 311 -4.20 -35.49 -13.20
C ASP A 311 -3.99 -34.78 -11.85
N GLY A 312 -5.05 -34.42 -11.12
CA GLY A 312 -4.99 -33.79 -9.79
C GLY A 312 -5.72 -32.47 -9.67
N GLY A 313 -5.54 -31.80 -8.53
CA GLY A 313 -6.17 -30.53 -8.16
C GLY A 313 -5.16 -29.41 -7.91
N HIS A 314 -5.40 -28.62 -6.85
CA HIS A 314 -4.63 -27.44 -6.49
C HIS A 314 -3.18 -27.70 -6.05
N ASP A 315 -2.81 -28.93 -5.76
CA ASP A 315 -1.46 -29.36 -5.40
C ASP A 315 -0.76 -30.15 -6.53
N ALA A 316 -1.32 -30.11 -7.74
CA ALA A 316 -0.76 -30.76 -8.93
C ALA A 316 -0.39 -29.73 -10.00
N ILE A 317 0.57 -30.11 -10.84
CA ILE A 317 1.01 -29.33 -11.99
C ILE A 317 0.35 -29.89 -13.24
N HIS A 318 -0.11 -29.01 -14.15
CA HIS A 318 -0.64 -29.41 -15.45
C HIS A 318 0.43 -30.21 -16.22
N PRO A 319 0.12 -31.45 -16.70
CA PRO A 319 1.10 -32.33 -17.36
C PRO A 319 1.86 -31.68 -18.50
N ASP A 320 1.21 -30.80 -19.29
CA ASP A 320 1.84 -30.10 -20.41
C ASP A 320 2.89 -29.08 -19.99
N LEU A 321 2.83 -28.57 -18.76
CA LEU A 321 3.83 -27.63 -18.23
C LEU A 321 5.10 -28.36 -17.76
N GLY A 322 5.00 -29.64 -17.47
CA GLY A 322 6.09 -30.47 -16.98
C GLY A 322 5.83 -31.06 -15.60
N THR A 323 6.90 -31.35 -14.88
CA THR A 323 6.89 -31.98 -13.56
C THR A 323 7.23 -30.99 -12.46
N GLU A 324 7.07 -31.39 -11.19
CA GLU A 324 7.56 -30.63 -10.02
C GLU A 324 9.05 -30.26 -10.16
N LYS A 325 9.89 -31.17 -10.67
CA LYS A 325 11.31 -30.86 -10.95
C LYS A 325 11.49 -29.75 -11.98
N ASP A 326 10.60 -29.66 -12.96
CA ASP A 326 10.63 -28.60 -13.98
C ASP A 326 10.17 -27.27 -13.38
N PHE A 327 9.20 -27.30 -12.46
CA PHE A 327 8.77 -26.11 -11.71
C PHE A 327 9.89 -25.62 -10.78
N VAL A 328 10.52 -26.48 -10.00
CA VAL A 328 11.67 -26.14 -9.16
C VAL A 328 12.83 -25.59 -9.98
N PHE A 329 13.07 -26.15 -11.17
CA PHE A 329 14.04 -25.59 -12.14
C PHE A 329 13.65 -24.17 -12.55
N PHE A 330 12.38 -23.92 -12.84
CA PHE A 330 11.86 -22.59 -13.21
C PHE A 330 12.05 -21.57 -12.06
N LEU A 331 11.68 -21.95 -10.84
CA LEU A 331 11.91 -21.13 -9.64
C LEU A 331 13.41 -20.81 -9.44
N GLY A 332 14.28 -21.80 -9.65
CA GLY A 332 15.74 -21.61 -9.61
C GLY A 332 16.24 -20.62 -10.66
N LYS A 333 15.66 -20.63 -11.86
CA LYS A 333 15.98 -19.67 -12.92
C LYS A 333 15.48 -18.27 -12.63
N ALA A 334 14.27 -18.14 -12.06
CA ALA A 334 13.74 -16.87 -11.59
C ALA A 334 14.65 -16.26 -10.51
N LYS A 335 15.01 -17.03 -9.50
CA LYS A 335 15.94 -16.59 -8.45
C LYS A 335 17.31 -16.16 -9.00
N GLN A 336 17.86 -16.90 -9.97
CA GLN A 336 19.12 -16.52 -10.64
C GLN A 336 19.01 -15.19 -11.39
N ALA A 337 17.83 -14.87 -11.93
CA ALA A 337 17.54 -13.60 -12.60
C ALA A 337 17.16 -12.47 -11.63
N GLY A 338 17.09 -12.73 -10.32
CA GLY A 338 16.67 -11.76 -9.31
C GLY A 338 15.15 -11.57 -9.21
N LEU A 339 14.38 -12.52 -9.75
CA LEU A 339 12.92 -12.50 -9.75
C LEU A 339 12.34 -13.40 -8.66
N GLU A 340 11.24 -12.96 -8.05
CA GLU A 340 10.36 -13.80 -7.24
C GLU A 340 9.17 -14.29 -8.06
N ILE A 341 8.63 -15.45 -7.73
CA ILE A 341 7.45 -16.00 -8.40
C ILE A 341 6.23 -15.85 -7.51
N ALA A 342 5.20 -15.20 -8.02
CA ALA A 342 3.86 -15.19 -7.46
C ALA A 342 3.03 -16.28 -8.15
N LEU A 343 2.39 -17.12 -7.33
CA LEU A 343 1.51 -18.19 -7.82
C LEU A 343 0.05 -17.81 -7.55
N ASP A 344 -0.83 -18.11 -8.52
CA ASP A 344 -2.27 -17.89 -8.32
C ASP A 344 -2.85 -18.88 -7.29
N LEU A 345 -3.63 -18.39 -6.35
CA LEU A 345 -4.42 -19.16 -5.41
C LEU A 345 -5.90 -18.89 -5.70
N ALA A 346 -6.48 -19.72 -6.58
CA ALA A 346 -7.87 -19.65 -6.96
C ALA A 346 -8.68 -20.77 -6.28
N LEU A 347 -9.42 -20.45 -5.22
CA LEU A 347 -10.21 -21.41 -4.45
C LEU A 347 -11.55 -21.65 -5.13
N GLN A 348 -11.49 -22.47 -6.19
CA GLN A 348 -12.61 -22.92 -7.00
C GLN A 348 -12.22 -24.21 -7.72
N ALA A 349 -13.17 -25.01 -8.15
CA ALA A 349 -12.91 -26.31 -8.76
C ALA A 349 -13.62 -26.45 -10.10
N SER A 350 -13.01 -27.17 -11.04
CA SER A 350 -13.74 -27.66 -12.20
C SER A 350 -14.71 -28.78 -11.80
N PRO A 351 -15.69 -29.13 -12.64
CA PRO A 351 -16.54 -30.30 -12.41
C PRO A 351 -15.76 -31.62 -12.29
N ASP A 352 -14.56 -31.70 -12.85
CA ASP A 352 -13.71 -32.90 -12.86
C ASP A 352 -12.69 -32.93 -11.72
N HIS A 353 -12.71 -31.93 -10.81
CA HIS A 353 -11.78 -31.85 -9.68
C HIS A 353 -11.95 -33.05 -8.74
N PRO A 354 -10.88 -33.65 -8.20
CA PRO A 354 -10.99 -34.76 -7.25
C PRO A 354 -11.91 -34.47 -6.06
N TRP A 355 -11.98 -33.26 -5.56
CA TRP A 355 -12.86 -32.86 -4.45
C TRP A 355 -14.35 -33.06 -4.78
N VAL A 356 -14.78 -32.93 -6.03
CA VAL A 356 -16.19 -33.10 -6.41
C VAL A 356 -16.73 -34.50 -6.06
N THR A 357 -15.86 -35.49 -6.09
CA THR A 357 -16.21 -36.88 -5.72
C THR A 357 -15.79 -37.25 -4.30
N GLN A 358 -14.73 -36.67 -3.76
CA GLN A 358 -14.14 -37.01 -2.47
C GLN A 358 -14.71 -36.18 -1.33
N HIS A 359 -15.14 -34.94 -1.61
CA HIS A 359 -15.58 -33.90 -0.65
C HIS A 359 -16.78 -33.14 -1.20
N GLN A 360 -17.91 -33.83 -1.44
CA GLN A 360 -19.13 -33.19 -1.94
C GLN A 360 -19.65 -32.08 -1.01
N GLU A 361 -19.41 -32.22 0.29
CA GLU A 361 -19.70 -31.22 1.32
C GLU A 361 -19.05 -29.86 1.07
N TRP A 362 -17.97 -29.80 0.31
CA TRP A 362 -17.28 -28.54 -0.05
C TRP A 362 -17.95 -27.81 -1.21
N PHE A 363 -19.10 -28.27 -1.67
CA PHE A 363 -19.86 -27.67 -2.78
C PHE A 363 -21.31 -27.44 -2.39
N THR A 364 -21.94 -26.46 -3.04
CA THR A 364 -23.37 -26.20 -2.86
C THR A 364 -24.18 -27.07 -3.81
N THR A 365 -24.96 -28.01 -3.26
CA THR A 365 -25.89 -28.82 -4.03
C THR A 365 -27.25 -28.13 -4.10
N LEU A 366 -27.76 -27.96 -5.32
CA LEU A 366 -29.09 -27.41 -5.58
C LEU A 366 -30.19 -28.41 -5.30
N PRO A 367 -31.48 -27.99 -5.16
CA PRO A 367 -32.60 -28.88 -4.87
C PRO A 367 -32.84 -30.01 -5.92
N ASP A 368 -32.34 -29.80 -7.15
CA ASP A 368 -32.42 -30.82 -8.22
C ASP A 368 -31.25 -31.82 -8.18
N GLY A 369 -30.37 -31.71 -7.19
CA GLY A 369 -29.20 -32.57 -7.01
C GLY A 369 -27.95 -32.15 -7.81
N THR A 370 -27.99 -31.06 -8.58
CA THR A 370 -26.84 -30.55 -9.29
C THR A 370 -25.97 -29.67 -8.38
N ILE A 371 -24.67 -29.58 -8.69
CA ILE A 371 -23.76 -28.63 -8.01
C ILE A 371 -23.88 -27.26 -8.67
N ALA A 372 -24.01 -26.24 -7.84
CA ALA A 372 -24.02 -24.84 -8.32
C ALA A 372 -22.71 -24.46 -8.99
N TYR A 373 -22.77 -23.94 -10.20
CA TYR A 373 -21.61 -23.34 -10.87
C TYR A 373 -21.49 -21.84 -10.56
N ALA A 374 -20.30 -21.28 -10.82
CA ALA A 374 -20.05 -19.86 -10.56
C ALA A 374 -20.87 -18.95 -11.49
N GLU A 375 -21.52 -17.96 -10.91
CA GLU A 375 -22.29 -16.95 -11.64
C GLU A 375 -21.99 -15.55 -11.11
N ASN A 376 -21.94 -14.60 -12.05
CA ASN A 376 -22.06 -13.17 -11.76
C ASN A 376 -23.00 -12.59 -12.84
N PRO A 377 -24.32 -12.69 -12.62
CA PRO A 377 -25.31 -12.41 -13.68
C PRO A 377 -25.08 -11.07 -14.38
N PRO A 378 -25.13 -11.05 -15.73
CA PRO A 378 -25.54 -12.15 -16.62
C PRO A 378 -24.42 -13.17 -16.96
N LYS A 379 -23.17 -12.99 -16.45
CA LYS A 379 -22.04 -13.89 -16.72
C LYS A 379 -22.21 -15.22 -16.01
N LYS A 380 -21.91 -16.33 -16.71
CA LYS A 380 -21.96 -17.72 -16.21
C LYS A 380 -20.64 -18.41 -16.49
N TYR A 381 -20.13 -19.11 -15.49
CA TYR A 381 -18.86 -19.86 -15.55
C TYR A 381 -19.15 -21.35 -15.29
N GLN A 382 -19.71 -22.03 -16.29
CA GLN A 382 -20.18 -23.42 -16.15
C GLN A 382 -19.05 -24.41 -15.89
N ASP A 383 -17.82 -24.04 -16.23
CA ASP A 383 -16.59 -24.81 -16.00
C ASP A 383 -16.02 -24.65 -14.57
N ILE A 384 -16.69 -23.89 -13.69
CA ILE A 384 -16.21 -23.57 -12.35
C ILE A 384 -17.30 -23.79 -11.30
N TYR A 385 -17.01 -24.60 -10.30
CA TYR A 385 -17.80 -24.76 -9.07
C TYR A 385 -17.17 -23.94 -7.94
N PRO A 386 -17.90 -22.97 -7.35
CA PRO A 386 -17.47 -22.26 -6.15
C PRO A 386 -17.36 -23.21 -4.95
N ILE A 387 -16.38 -22.95 -4.10
CA ILE A 387 -16.21 -23.70 -2.86
C ILE A 387 -17.19 -23.17 -1.79
N ASN A 388 -17.86 -24.07 -1.10
CA ASN A 388 -18.73 -23.78 0.04
C ASN A 388 -17.97 -23.95 1.35
N PHE A 389 -17.79 -22.86 2.09
CA PHE A 389 -17.05 -22.84 3.36
C PHE A 389 -17.93 -23.14 4.57
N ASP A 390 -19.26 -23.20 4.42
CA ASP A 390 -20.18 -23.29 5.55
C ASP A 390 -20.45 -24.73 5.97
N ASN A 391 -20.31 -25.70 5.05
CA ASN A 391 -20.66 -27.10 5.30
C ASN A 391 -19.59 -27.86 6.10
N ASP A 392 -18.31 -27.65 5.77
CA ASP A 392 -17.14 -28.24 6.46
C ASP A 392 -15.98 -27.24 6.49
N TYR A 393 -16.11 -26.25 7.35
CA TYR A 393 -15.12 -25.19 7.48
C TYR A 393 -13.75 -25.69 7.92
N ASP A 394 -13.71 -26.60 8.90
CA ASP A 394 -12.45 -27.08 9.49
C ASP A 394 -11.69 -28.01 8.54
N GLY A 395 -12.37 -28.89 7.83
CA GLY A 395 -11.75 -29.73 6.80
C GLY A 395 -11.20 -28.90 5.66
N LEU A 396 -12.01 -27.99 5.14
CA LEU A 396 -11.61 -27.14 4.01
C LEU A 396 -10.43 -26.21 4.33
N ARG A 397 -10.49 -25.49 5.47
CA ARG A 397 -9.39 -24.59 5.84
C ARG A 397 -8.07 -25.34 6.06
N THR A 398 -8.13 -26.56 6.63
CA THR A 398 -6.95 -27.41 6.84
C THR A 398 -6.34 -27.83 5.50
N GLU A 399 -7.16 -28.20 4.54
CA GLU A 399 -6.71 -28.58 3.20
C GLU A 399 -6.10 -27.39 2.45
N VAL A 400 -6.73 -26.22 2.49
CA VAL A 400 -6.17 -25.02 1.85
C VAL A 400 -4.82 -24.63 2.47
N LEU A 401 -4.69 -24.69 3.80
CA LEU A 401 -3.41 -24.44 4.46
C LEU A 401 -2.35 -25.45 4.03
N ARG A 402 -2.71 -26.74 3.88
CA ARG A 402 -1.82 -27.79 3.37
C ARG A 402 -1.32 -27.46 1.96
N ILE A 403 -2.23 -27.01 1.07
CA ILE A 403 -1.90 -26.64 -0.31
C ILE A 403 -0.94 -25.44 -0.32
N VAL A 404 -1.23 -24.39 0.43
CA VAL A 404 -0.34 -23.20 0.52
C VAL A 404 1.05 -23.64 1.01
N ARG A 405 1.13 -24.42 2.09
CA ARG A 405 2.41 -24.93 2.63
C ARG A 405 3.15 -25.85 1.66
N TYR A 406 2.43 -26.63 0.86
CA TYR A 406 3.03 -27.45 -0.20
C TYR A 406 3.81 -26.56 -1.21
N TRP A 407 3.15 -25.52 -1.75
CA TRP A 407 3.81 -24.60 -2.69
C TRP A 407 4.93 -23.80 -2.03
N MET A 408 4.78 -23.43 -0.76
CA MET A 408 5.84 -22.81 0.04
C MET A 408 7.04 -23.74 0.18
N SER A 409 6.84 -25.04 0.35
CA SER A 409 7.92 -26.04 0.45
C SER A 409 8.75 -26.15 -0.82
N LEU A 410 8.16 -25.84 -1.97
CA LEU A 410 8.86 -25.78 -3.26
C LEU A 410 9.59 -24.43 -3.48
N GLY A 411 9.31 -23.42 -2.65
CA GLY A 411 9.98 -22.12 -2.69
C GLY A 411 9.10 -20.93 -3.09
N VAL A 412 7.80 -21.11 -3.23
CA VAL A 412 6.85 -19.99 -3.45
C VAL A 412 6.71 -19.17 -2.18
N ARG A 413 6.75 -17.84 -2.29
CA ARG A 413 6.62 -16.89 -1.18
C ARG A 413 5.60 -15.79 -1.46
N ILE A 414 4.97 -15.79 -2.62
CA ILE A 414 3.96 -14.81 -2.99
C ILE A 414 2.77 -15.54 -3.61
N PHE A 415 1.56 -15.22 -3.13
CA PHE A 415 0.31 -15.74 -3.66
C PHE A 415 -0.58 -14.58 -4.13
N ARG A 416 -0.97 -14.61 -5.40
CA ARG A 416 -2.06 -13.76 -5.90
C ARG A 416 -3.36 -14.53 -5.70
N VAL A 417 -4.27 -13.97 -4.97
CA VAL A 417 -5.51 -14.63 -4.58
C VAL A 417 -6.65 -14.18 -5.48
N ASP A 418 -7.22 -15.13 -6.21
CA ASP A 418 -8.33 -14.93 -7.13
C ASP A 418 -9.63 -14.65 -6.38
N ASN A 419 -10.27 -13.53 -6.66
CA ASN A 419 -11.59 -13.15 -6.12
C ASN A 419 -11.78 -13.45 -4.61
N PRO A 420 -10.91 -12.97 -3.70
CA PRO A 420 -11.02 -13.28 -2.26
C PRO A 420 -12.31 -12.73 -1.64
N HIS A 421 -12.90 -11.70 -2.23
CA HIS A 421 -14.15 -11.10 -1.78
C HIS A 421 -15.38 -12.00 -1.95
N THR A 422 -15.24 -13.15 -2.61
CA THR A 422 -16.28 -14.18 -2.76
C THR A 422 -16.17 -15.30 -1.72
N LYS A 423 -15.23 -15.21 -0.79
CA LYS A 423 -14.98 -16.19 0.28
C LYS A 423 -15.07 -15.49 1.65
N PRO A 424 -15.27 -16.25 2.75
CA PRO A 424 -15.43 -15.65 4.08
C PRO A 424 -14.20 -14.87 4.55
N LEU A 425 -14.41 -13.66 5.08
CA LEU A 425 -13.32 -12.79 5.55
C LEU A 425 -12.51 -13.41 6.69
N HIS A 426 -13.18 -14.05 7.67
CA HIS A 426 -12.52 -14.70 8.79
C HIS A 426 -11.64 -15.89 8.37
N PHE A 427 -11.94 -16.51 7.22
CA PHE A 427 -11.08 -17.53 6.64
C PHE A 427 -9.75 -16.94 6.16
N TRP A 428 -9.79 -15.80 5.47
CA TRP A 428 -8.56 -15.12 5.01
C TRP A 428 -7.72 -14.62 6.17
N GLU A 429 -8.35 -13.97 7.15
CA GLU A 429 -7.67 -13.52 8.36
C GLU A 429 -6.95 -14.69 9.06
N TRP A 430 -7.64 -15.81 9.25
CA TRP A 430 -7.08 -17.02 9.84
C TRP A 430 -5.92 -17.58 8.99
N LEU A 431 -6.10 -17.74 7.68
CA LEU A 431 -5.10 -18.35 6.79
C LEU A 431 -3.82 -17.51 6.75
N ILE A 432 -3.94 -16.21 6.50
CA ILE A 432 -2.82 -15.29 6.36
C ILE A 432 -2.08 -15.20 7.69
N HIS A 433 -2.80 -15.02 8.80
CA HIS A 433 -2.17 -14.99 10.12
C HIS A 433 -1.43 -16.28 10.43
N THR A 434 -2.05 -17.45 10.19
CA THR A 434 -1.43 -18.76 10.45
C THR A 434 -0.18 -19.00 9.61
N VAL A 435 -0.14 -18.51 8.38
CA VAL A 435 1.06 -18.59 7.52
C VAL A 435 2.13 -17.62 8.01
N ASN A 436 1.78 -16.35 8.22
CA ASN A 436 2.75 -15.32 8.57
C ASN A 436 3.30 -15.45 10.00
N GLU A 437 2.64 -16.21 10.89
CA GLU A 437 3.18 -16.53 12.23
C GLU A 437 4.49 -17.31 12.13
N THR A 438 4.63 -18.21 11.15
CA THR A 438 5.84 -19.05 10.96
C THR A 438 6.70 -18.59 9.79
N ASP A 439 6.11 -17.98 8.77
CA ASP A 439 6.74 -17.56 7.52
C ASP A 439 6.35 -16.10 7.19
N PRO A 440 6.84 -15.10 7.95
CA PRO A 440 6.44 -13.71 7.80
C PRO A 440 6.87 -13.08 6.47
N ASP A 441 7.69 -13.76 5.69
CA ASP A 441 8.10 -13.34 4.35
C ASP A 441 7.11 -13.72 3.24
N VAL A 442 6.02 -14.43 3.57
CA VAL A 442 4.97 -14.78 2.60
C VAL A 442 4.01 -13.60 2.40
N VAL A 443 3.75 -13.27 1.14
CA VAL A 443 2.91 -12.13 0.72
C VAL A 443 1.66 -12.64 0.02
N PHE A 444 0.50 -12.09 0.37
CA PHE A 444 -0.78 -12.33 -0.29
C PHE A 444 -1.25 -11.05 -0.98
N LEU A 445 -1.49 -11.14 -2.30
CA LEU A 445 -2.08 -10.08 -3.11
C LEU A 445 -3.53 -10.41 -3.41
N ALA A 446 -4.46 -9.55 -3.00
CA ALA A 446 -5.89 -9.71 -3.26
C ALA A 446 -6.27 -9.20 -4.65
N GLU A 447 -6.90 -10.03 -5.48
CA GLU A 447 -7.65 -9.54 -6.63
C GLU A 447 -9.07 -9.19 -6.18
N ALA A 448 -9.28 -7.96 -5.72
CA ALA A 448 -10.52 -7.56 -5.08
C ALA A 448 -11.16 -6.34 -5.75
N PHE A 449 -11.88 -6.57 -6.85
CA PHE A 449 -12.73 -5.54 -7.47
C PHE A 449 -14.12 -5.58 -6.82
N THR A 450 -14.24 -4.90 -5.67
CA THR A 450 -15.43 -4.97 -4.83
C THR A 450 -15.70 -3.64 -4.14
N ARG A 451 -16.78 -3.58 -3.35
CA ARG A 451 -17.19 -2.40 -2.60
C ARG A 451 -16.08 -1.96 -1.62
N PRO A 452 -15.90 -0.65 -1.37
CA PRO A 452 -14.84 -0.14 -0.50
C PRO A 452 -14.78 -0.82 0.87
N ALA A 453 -15.92 -1.01 1.56
CA ALA A 453 -15.95 -1.64 2.86
C ALA A 453 -15.35 -3.07 2.84
N LEU A 454 -15.65 -3.85 1.81
CA LEU A 454 -15.14 -5.23 1.68
C LEU A 454 -13.66 -5.23 1.26
N LEU A 455 -13.26 -4.35 0.33
CA LEU A 455 -11.87 -4.16 -0.07
C LEU A 455 -10.98 -3.80 1.13
N HIS A 456 -11.41 -2.79 1.90
CA HIS A 456 -10.68 -2.33 3.08
C HIS A 456 -10.62 -3.42 4.17
N THR A 457 -11.71 -4.19 4.37
CA THR A 457 -11.71 -5.27 5.37
C THR A 457 -10.77 -6.41 4.97
N LEU A 458 -10.67 -6.76 3.68
CA LEU A 458 -9.68 -7.73 3.21
C LEU A 458 -8.25 -7.26 3.51
N ALA A 459 -7.93 -6.00 3.24
CA ALA A 459 -6.62 -5.45 3.56
C ALA A 459 -6.33 -5.51 5.07
N LYS A 460 -7.30 -5.11 5.93
CA LYS A 460 -7.19 -5.21 7.40
C LYS A 460 -7.07 -6.64 7.90
N ALA A 461 -7.68 -7.62 7.20
CA ALA A 461 -7.58 -9.04 7.51
C ALA A 461 -6.20 -9.65 7.22
N GLY A 462 -5.27 -8.89 6.61
CA GLY A 462 -3.87 -9.28 6.47
C GLY A 462 -3.35 -9.39 5.04
N PHE A 463 -4.17 -9.11 4.02
CA PHE A 463 -3.64 -9.03 2.66
C PHE A 463 -2.64 -7.89 2.55
N GLN A 464 -1.40 -8.20 2.19
CA GLN A 464 -0.33 -7.22 2.07
C GLN A 464 -0.53 -6.29 0.88
N GLN A 465 -1.10 -6.79 -0.21
CA GLN A 465 -1.36 -5.99 -1.40
C GLN A 465 -2.78 -6.22 -1.92
N SER A 466 -3.31 -5.26 -2.65
CA SER A 466 -4.58 -5.39 -3.34
C SER A 466 -4.56 -4.75 -4.72
N TYR A 467 -5.20 -5.40 -5.70
CA TYR A 467 -5.67 -4.69 -6.89
C TYR A 467 -6.66 -3.61 -6.46
N THR A 468 -6.76 -2.58 -7.28
CA THR A 468 -7.62 -1.43 -7.03
C THR A 468 -8.35 -1.03 -8.30
N TYR A 469 -9.26 -0.06 -8.21
CA TYR A 469 -9.95 0.49 -9.38
C TYR A 469 -9.09 1.44 -10.23
N PHE A 470 -7.78 1.43 -10.09
CA PHE A 470 -6.84 2.24 -10.89
C PHE A 470 -7.12 2.15 -12.38
N THR A 471 -7.33 0.95 -12.93
CA THR A 471 -7.56 0.71 -14.35
C THR A 471 -8.70 1.53 -14.94
N TRP A 472 -9.70 1.91 -14.14
CA TRP A 472 -10.87 2.70 -14.55
C TRP A 472 -10.83 4.17 -14.10
N ARG A 473 -9.74 4.63 -13.47
CA ARG A 473 -9.51 6.04 -13.14
C ARG A 473 -8.72 6.66 -14.28
N ASN A 474 -9.37 7.47 -15.13
CA ASN A 474 -8.79 7.95 -16.38
C ASN A 474 -8.76 9.48 -16.50
N THR A 475 -9.64 10.18 -15.80
CA THR A 475 -9.62 11.65 -15.76
C THR A 475 -8.63 12.17 -14.73
N LYS A 476 -8.22 13.44 -14.88
CA LYS A 476 -7.37 14.12 -13.90
C LYS A 476 -7.99 14.08 -12.50
N GLU A 477 -9.24 14.50 -12.36
CA GLU A 477 -9.96 14.56 -11.09
C GLU A 477 -10.01 13.18 -10.39
N GLU A 478 -10.39 12.13 -11.13
CA GLU A 478 -10.44 10.77 -10.60
C GLU A 478 -9.06 10.27 -10.13
N LEU A 479 -7.99 10.63 -10.86
CA LEU A 479 -6.63 10.22 -10.52
C LEU A 479 -6.07 11.01 -9.33
N GLU A 480 -6.36 12.31 -9.24
CA GLU A 480 -6.00 13.14 -8.09
C GLU A 480 -6.64 12.61 -6.80
N GLU A 481 -7.98 12.39 -6.81
CA GLU A 481 -8.70 11.81 -5.68
C GLU A 481 -8.15 10.43 -5.31
N PHE A 482 -7.96 9.56 -6.30
CA PHE A 482 -7.50 8.21 -6.09
C PHE A 482 -6.08 8.14 -5.50
N LEU A 483 -5.13 8.88 -6.07
CA LEU A 483 -3.73 8.87 -5.60
C LEU A 483 -3.59 9.52 -4.23
N THR A 484 -4.32 10.62 -3.97
CA THR A 484 -4.37 11.25 -2.64
C THR A 484 -4.95 10.30 -1.59
N GLY A 485 -6.08 9.65 -1.90
CA GLY A 485 -6.69 8.68 -0.99
C GLY A 485 -5.78 7.50 -0.65
N LEU A 486 -4.99 7.02 -1.61
CA LEU A 486 -3.99 5.98 -1.37
C LEU A 486 -2.84 6.46 -0.46
N ALA A 487 -2.41 7.71 -0.60
CA ALA A 487 -1.29 8.26 0.15
C ALA A 487 -1.66 8.74 1.55
N GLU A 488 -2.89 9.21 1.75
CA GLU A 488 -3.31 9.91 2.97
C GLU A 488 -4.37 9.16 3.78
N ASP A 489 -5.40 8.56 3.12
CA ASP A 489 -6.56 7.99 3.83
C ASP A 489 -6.36 6.51 4.18
N THR A 490 -5.73 5.73 3.31
CA THR A 490 -5.68 4.28 3.43
C THR A 490 -4.30 3.65 3.62
N PRO A 491 -3.18 4.38 3.66
CA PRO A 491 -1.86 3.78 3.64
C PRO A 491 -1.55 2.95 4.89
N ASP A 492 -2.30 3.15 5.97
CA ASP A 492 -2.14 2.42 7.23
C ASP A 492 -2.56 0.94 7.13
N PHE A 493 -3.30 0.54 6.08
CA PHE A 493 -3.79 -0.83 5.94
C PHE A 493 -3.90 -1.31 4.49
N LEU A 494 -4.00 -0.44 3.48
CA LEU A 494 -4.19 -0.82 2.07
C LEU A 494 -2.98 -0.41 1.24
N TRP A 495 -2.24 -1.41 0.74
CA TRP A 495 -1.16 -1.17 -0.21
C TRP A 495 -1.60 -1.59 -1.61
N PRO A 496 -1.65 -0.63 -2.55
CA PRO A 496 -2.11 -0.88 -3.89
C PRO A 496 -1.04 -1.60 -4.72
N ASN A 497 -1.49 -2.51 -5.59
CA ASN A 497 -0.71 -2.96 -6.74
C ASN A 497 -1.39 -2.45 -8.01
N LEU A 498 -0.80 -1.45 -8.65
CA LEU A 498 -1.41 -0.75 -9.78
C LEU A 498 -1.16 -1.51 -11.08
N PHE A 499 -1.90 -2.60 -11.30
CA PHE A 499 -1.90 -3.27 -12.60
C PHE A 499 -2.56 -2.38 -13.66
N VAL A 500 -1.89 -2.20 -14.79
CA VAL A 500 -2.39 -1.37 -15.90
C VAL A 500 -3.34 -2.14 -16.82
N ASN A 501 -3.21 -3.46 -16.87
CA ASN A 501 -4.06 -4.40 -17.58
C ASN A 501 -3.96 -5.79 -16.94
N THR A 502 -4.92 -6.66 -17.20
CA THR A 502 -4.91 -8.09 -16.85
C THR A 502 -5.45 -8.89 -18.02
N PRO A 503 -5.37 -10.24 -18.03
CA PRO A 503 -6.04 -11.04 -19.07
C PRO A 503 -7.53 -10.76 -19.21
N ASP A 504 -8.19 -10.37 -18.12
CA ASP A 504 -9.64 -10.09 -18.07
C ASP A 504 -9.99 -8.60 -18.22
N ILE A 505 -8.99 -7.70 -18.21
CA ILE A 505 -9.21 -6.26 -18.16
C ILE A 505 -8.36 -5.55 -19.22
N LEU A 506 -9.02 -5.11 -20.28
CA LEU A 506 -8.51 -4.20 -21.29
C LEU A 506 -9.53 -3.04 -21.42
N THR A 507 -9.32 -1.99 -20.65
CA THR A 507 -10.25 -0.86 -20.59
C THR A 507 -10.34 -0.11 -21.91
N GLU A 508 -11.44 0.60 -22.16
CA GLU A 508 -11.62 1.43 -23.36
C GLU A 508 -10.50 2.44 -23.55
N TYR A 509 -9.91 2.93 -22.47
CA TYR A 509 -8.77 3.84 -22.52
C TYR A 509 -7.56 3.23 -23.25
N LEU A 510 -7.24 1.96 -23.00
CA LEU A 510 -6.18 1.24 -23.72
C LEU A 510 -6.63 0.77 -25.11
N GLN A 511 -7.91 0.39 -25.26
CA GLN A 511 -8.43 -0.06 -26.56
C GLN A 511 -8.32 1.03 -27.63
N PHE A 512 -8.62 2.29 -27.28
CA PHE A 512 -8.78 3.39 -28.23
C PHE A 512 -7.70 4.47 -28.13
N GLY A 513 -6.95 4.56 -27.03
CA GLY A 513 -5.98 5.63 -26.79
C GLY A 513 -4.61 5.44 -27.47
N GLY A 514 -4.41 4.32 -28.18
CA GLY A 514 -3.17 4.05 -28.92
C GLY A 514 -1.92 4.01 -28.01
N PRO A 515 -0.71 4.16 -28.58
CA PRO A 515 0.55 4.07 -27.83
C PRO A 515 0.67 5.09 -26.69
N ALA A 516 0.02 6.26 -26.80
CA ALA A 516 -0.01 7.29 -25.76
C ALA A 516 -0.66 6.76 -24.47
N ALA A 517 -1.83 6.10 -24.58
CA ALA A 517 -2.53 5.53 -23.44
C ALA A 517 -1.65 4.52 -22.67
N PHE A 518 -0.88 3.67 -23.37
CA PHE A 518 0.04 2.73 -22.74
C PHE A 518 1.18 3.42 -21.99
N LYS A 519 1.78 4.48 -22.57
CA LYS A 519 2.81 5.29 -21.90
C LYS A 519 2.24 5.98 -20.64
N ILE A 520 1.09 6.64 -20.78
CA ILE A 520 0.44 7.39 -19.69
C ILE A 520 0.13 6.46 -18.51
N ARG A 521 -0.56 5.34 -18.79
CA ARG A 521 -0.95 4.39 -17.75
C ARG A 521 0.25 3.77 -17.04
N ALA A 522 1.27 3.35 -17.80
CA ALA A 522 2.49 2.80 -17.23
C ALA A 522 3.24 3.83 -16.37
N ALA A 523 3.36 5.08 -16.83
CA ALA A 523 4.03 6.14 -16.09
C ALA A 523 3.33 6.43 -14.76
N ILE A 524 2.01 6.63 -14.78
CA ILE A 524 1.23 6.91 -13.56
C ILE A 524 1.29 5.72 -12.60
N ALA A 525 1.11 4.49 -13.08
CA ALA A 525 1.20 3.30 -12.25
C ALA A 525 2.58 3.14 -11.58
N ALA A 526 3.64 3.29 -12.38
CA ALA A 526 5.02 3.10 -11.92
C ALA A 526 5.51 4.19 -10.96
N THR A 527 4.94 5.40 -10.99
CA THR A 527 5.39 6.55 -10.19
C THR A 527 4.40 6.95 -9.11
N GLY A 528 3.10 6.63 -9.25
CA GLY A 528 2.06 6.96 -8.27
C GLY A 528 2.09 6.08 -7.03
N ALA A 529 2.44 4.81 -7.17
CA ALA A 529 2.51 3.88 -6.06
C ALA A 529 3.82 3.06 -6.03
N PRO A 530 4.19 2.50 -4.86
CA PRO A 530 5.41 1.71 -4.74
C PRO A 530 5.29 0.31 -5.37
N THR A 531 4.08 -0.14 -5.74
CA THR A 531 3.86 -1.41 -6.42
C THR A 531 2.97 -1.25 -7.64
N TRP A 532 3.38 -1.81 -8.76
CA TRP A 532 2.66 -1.78 -10.03
C TRP A 532 2.89 -3.03 -10.84
N GLY A 533 2.07 -3.27 -11.87
CA GLY A 533 2.19 -4.46 -12.68
C GLY A 533 1.64 -4.34 -14.09
N VAL A 534 2.10 -5.24 -14.97
CA VAL A 534 1.64 -5.39 -16.34
C VAL A 534 1.36 -6.86 -16.65
N TYR A 535 0.36 -7.14 -17.47
CA TYR A 535 0.18 -8.41 -18.14
C TYR A 535 0.90 -8.39 -19.49
N SER A 536 1.54 -9.51 -19.84
CA SER A 536 2.31 -9.69 -21.08
C SER A 536 1.51 -9.33 -22.34
N GLY A 537 2.16 -8.68 -23.31
CA GLY A 537 1.51 -8.07 -24.46
C GLY A 537 1.25 -6.57 -24.30
N PHE A 538 1.28 -6.04 -23.10
CA PHE A 538 1.26 -4.59 -22.85
C PHE A 538 2.44 -3.89 -23.52
N GLU A 539 3.64 -4.47 -23.44
CA GLU A 539 4.83 -3.96 -24.10
C GLU A 539 4.78 -4.07 -25.64
N LEU A 540 3.80 -4.78 -26.18
CA LEU A 540 3.54 -4.91 -27.62
C LEU A 540 2.37 -4.04 -28.09
N TYR A 541 1.80 -3.22 -27.21
CA TYR A 541 0.60 -2.43 -27.45
C TYR A 541 -0.61 -3.28 -27.88
N GLU A 542 -0.76 -4.48 -27.31
CA GLU A 542 -1.94 -5.31 -27.56
C GLU A 542 -3.18 -4.60 -27.01
N ASN A 543 -4.08 -4.16 -27.91
CA ASN A 543 -5.21 -3.30 -27.57
C ASN A 543 -6.54 -3.74 -28.17
N VAL A 544 -6.61 -4.93 -28.77
CA VAL A 544 -7.84 -5.39 -29.44
C VAL A 544 -8.68 -6.20 -28.45
N ALA A 545 -9.88 -5.67 -28.16
CA ALA A 545 -10.85 -6.33 -27.31
C ALA A 545 -11.89 -7.12 -28.13
N ARG A 546 -12.58 -8.04 -27.45
CA ARG A 546 -13.81 -8.63 -27.99
C ARG A 546 -14.88 -7.53 -28.15
N PRO A 547 -15.69 -7.57 -29.22
CA PRO A 547 -16.73 -6.55 -29.43
C PRO A 547 -17.64 -6.39 -28.21
N GLY A 548 -17.72 -5.17 -27.70
CA GLY A 548 -18.57 -4.81 -26.56
C GLY A 548 -18.10 -5.37 -25.20
N ALA A 549 -16.82 -5.74 -25.07
CA ALA A 549 -16.22 -6.22 -23.84
C ALA A 549 -14.90 -5.50 -23.53
N GLU A 550 -14.50 -5.52 -22.26
CA GLU A 550 -13.18 -5.10 -21.81
C GLU A 550 -12.19 -6.28 -21.70
N GLU A 551 -12.43 -7.36 -22.41
CA GLU A 551 -11.57 -8.55 -22.46
C GLU A 551 -10.87 -8.61 -23.83
N TYR A 552 -9.61 -9.07 -23.85
CA TYR A 552 -8.85 -9.26 -25.08
C TYR A 552 -9.56 -10.21 -26.04
N ILE A 553 -9.50 -9.90 -27.34
CA ILE A 553 -9.80 -10.90 -28.37
C ILE A 553 -8.70 -11.96 -28.39
N ASP A 554 -9.07 -13.21 -28.70
CA ASP A 554 -8.16 -14.37 -28.67
C ASP A 554 -7.43 -14.42 -27.32
N ASN A 555 -8.21 -14.30 -26.24
CA ASN A 555 -7.73 -14.16 -24.88
C ASN A 555 -6.93 -15.40 -24.47
N GLU A 556 -5.72 -15.17 -23.97
CA GLU A 556 -4.78 -16.19 -23.52
C GLU A 556 -5.34 -17.07 -22.38
N LYS A 557 -6.38 -16.61 -21.69
CA LYS A 557 -7.16 -17.39 -20.75
C LYS A 557 -7.76 -18.65 -21.38
N TYR A 558 -8.06 -18.63 -22.68
CA TYR A 558 -8.73 -19.72 -23.40
C TYR A 558 -7.89 -20.29 -24.54
N GLU A 559 -6.79 -19.66 -24.92
CA GLU A 559 -5.99 -19.99 -26.08
C GLU A 559 -4.49 -19.91 -25.79
N TYR A 560 -3.66 -20.49 -26.65
CA TYR A 560 -2.23 -20.26 -26.64
C TYR A 560 -1.91 -18.97 -27.40
N ARG A 561 -1.09 -18.10 -26.82
CA ARG A 561 -0.71 -16.81 -27.43
C ARG A 561 0.81 -16.60 -27.39
N PRO A 562 1.59 -17.33 -28.22
CA PRO A 562 3.03 -17.10 -28.31
C PRO A 562 3.28 -15.72 -28.94
N ARG A 563 4.18 -14.93 -28.36
CA ARG A 563 4.53 -13.58 -28.81
C ARG A 563 5.96 -13.54 -29.34
N ASP A 564 6.17 -12.78 -30.42
CA ASP A 564 7.51 -12.55 -31.01
C ASP A 564 8.02 -11.16 -30.58
N TYR A 565 8.52 -11.09 -29.35
CA TYR A 565 9.06 -9.87 -28.75
C TYR A 565 10.27 -9.33 -29.52
N ALA A 566 11.15 -10.21 -30.02
CA ALA A 566 12.32 -9.83 -30.76
C ALA A 566 11.97 -9.15 -32.09
N ARG A 567 10.99 -9.68 -32.80
CA ARG A 567 10.49 -9.08 -34.05
C ARG A 567 9.83 -7.73 -33.77
N ALA A 568 9.02 -7.63 -32.73
CA ALA A 568 8.39 -6.37 -32.35
C ALA A 568 9.43 -5.29 -32.05
N ALA A 569 10.46 -5.62 -31.28
CA ALA A 569 11.58 -4.73 -30.97
C ALA A 569 12.34 -4.30 -32.24
N ALA A 570 12.65 -5.25 -33.14
CA ALA A 570 13.32 -4.96 -34.40
C ALA A 570 12.51 -4.03 -35.33
N LEU A 571 11.18 -4.05 -35.21
CA LEU A 571 10.27 -3.19 -35.97
C LEU A 571 9.98 -1.84 -35.27
N GLY A 572 10.58 -1.57 -34.09
CA GLY A 572 10.30 -0.38 -33.30
C GLY A 572 8.88 -0.35 -32.69
N ARG A 573 8.24 -1.51 -32.55
CA ARG A 573 6.88 -1.67 -32.02
C ARG A 573 6.88 -2.29 -30.63
N SER A 574 7.78 -1.81 -29.77
CA SER A 574 7.91 -2.32 -28.41
C SER A 574 8.00 -1.17 -27.40
N LEU A 575 7.18 -1.23 -26.36
CA LEU A 575 7.22 -0.34 -25.21
C LEU A 575 8.26 -0.79 -24.16
N ALA A 576 8.90 -1.95 -24.32
CA ALA A 576 9.86 -2.48 -23.36
C ALA A 576 10.97 -1.49 -22.95
N PRO A 577 11.54 -0.66 -23.84
CA PRO A 577 12.51 0.37 -23.45
C PRO A 577 11.93 1.42 -22.48
N TYR A 578 10.65 1.79 -22.66
CA TYR A 578 9.96 2.74 -21.78
C TYR A 578 9.70 2.12 -20.41
N LEU A 579 9.22 0.87 -20.36
CA LEU A 579 9.03 0.13 -19.10
C LEU A 579 10.36 -0.04 -18.35
N THR A 580 11.44 -0.32 -19.08
CA THR A 580 12.81 -0.40 -18.53
C THR A 580 13.22 0.92 -17.88
N MET A 581 12.95 2.04 -18.55
CA MET A 581 13.24 3.39 -18.03
C MET A 581 12.43 3.65 -16.75
N LEU A 582 11.15 3.31 -16.72
CA LEU A 582 10.29 3.47 -15.54
C LEU A 582 10.81 2.65 -14.34
N ASN A 583 11.11 1.37 -14.54
CA ASN A 583 11.62 0.50 -13.49
C ASN A 583 13.01 0.93 -13.01
N ARG A 584 13.84 1.44 -13.92
CA ARG A 584 15.13 2.04 -13.57
C ARG A 584 14.95 3.29 -12.72
N ALA A 585 14.04 4.20 -13.10
CA ALA A 585 13.72 5.39 -12.30
C ALA A 585 13.31 5.00 -10.88
N ARG A 586 12.44 3.96 -10.71
CA ARG A 586 12.04 3.43 -9.40
C ARG A 586 13.21 2.88 -8.59
N SER A 587 14.20 2.26 -9.23
CA SER A 587 15.39 1.74 -8.53
C SER A 587 16.37 2.83 -8.13
N GLU A 588 16.49 3.90 -8.93
CA GLU A 588 17.41 5.02 -8.71
C GLU A 588 16.83 6.08 -7.76
N HIS A 589 15.49 6.23 -7.71
CA HIS A 589 14.78 7.23 -6.91
C HIS A 589 13.99 6.60 -5.76
N PRO A 590 14.53 6.58 -4.53
CA PRO A 590 13.84 6.00 -3.37
C PRO A 590 12.52 6.70 -3.03
N ALA A 591 12.33 7.97 -3.41
CA ALA A 591 11.06 8.66 -3.25
C ALA A 591 9.90 7.96 -3.99
N LEU A 592 10.15 7.32 -5.15
CA LEU A 592 9.16 6.55 -5.90
C LEU A 592 8.77 5.22 -5.23
N ARG A 593 9.50 4.80 -4.23
CA ARG A 593 9.28 3.55 -3.49
C ARG A 593 8.55 3.75 -2.16
N GLN A 594 8.09 4.96 -1.88
CA GLN A 594 7.27 5.31 -0.72
C GLN A 594 5.80 5.44 -1.14
N LEU A 595 4.84 5.19 -0.24
CA LEU A 595 3.41 5.37 -0.52
C LEU A 595 2.92 6.74 -0.02
N ARG A 596 3.29 7.13 1.19
CA ARG A 596 2.75 8.24 1.98
C ARG A 596 3.29 9.63 1.59
N ASN A 597 4.15 9.71 0.60
CA ASN A 597 4.91 10.91 0.23
C ASN A 597 4.46 11.56 -1.09
N LEU A 598 3.26 11.25 -1.56
CA LEU A 598 2.69 11.84 -2.77
C LEU A 598 2.00 13.16 -2.44
N HIS A 599 2.26 14.18 -3.26
CA HIS A 599 1.60 15.48 -3.18
C HIS A 599 1.12 15.90 -4.56
N VAL A 600 -0.17 16.29 -4.66
CA VAL A 600 -0.79 16.76 -5.89
C VAL A 600 -0.59 18.26 -6.04
N HIS A 601 -0.30 18.73 -7.27
CA HIS A 601 -0.11 20.12 -7.62
C HIS A 601 -1.15 20.60 -8.64
N GLY A 602 -1.27 21.93 -8.81
CA GLY A 602 -2.23 22.51 -9.73
C GLY A 602 -1.78 22.54 -11.20
N SER A 603 -2.74 22.49 -12.10
CA SER A 603 -2.60 22.87 -13.52
C SER A 603 -3.87 23.57 -14.01
N GLU A 604 -3.72 24.42 -15.03
CA GLU A 604 -4.87 25.13 -15.64
C GLU A 604 -5.65 24.30 -16.68
N ASP A 605 -5.20 23.06 -16.96
CA ASP A 605 -5.84 22.15 -17.92
C ASP A 605 -6.45 20.94 -17.22
N ASP A 606 -7.68 20.60 -17.54
CA ASP A 606 -8.45 19.49 -16.97
C ASP A 606 -7.92 18.10 -17.35
N ALA A 607 -7.00 18.02 -18.31
CA ALA A 607 -6.36 16.78 -18.73
C ALA A 607 -4.88 16.68 -18.36
N VAL A 608 -4.36 17.62 -17.55
CA VAL A 608 -2.96 17.59 -17.12
C VAL A 608 -2.87 17.35 -15.62
N LEU A 609 -2.53 16.12 -15.27
CA LEU A 609 -2.28 15.66 -13.90
C LEU A 609 -0.87 16.02 -13.47
N VAL A 610 -0.69 16.56 -12.25
CA VAL A 610 0.60 16.96 -11.70
C VAL A 610 0.73 16.47 -10.26
N TYR A 611 1.77 15.71 -9.97
CA TYR A 611 2.10 15.30 -8.61
C TYR A 611 3.58 15.11 -8.41
N SER A 612 4.03 15.21 -7.16
CA SER A 612 5.40 14.95 -6.76
C SER A 612 5.48 13.87 -5.69
N LYS A 613 6.67 13.30 -5.57
CA LYS A 613 7.07 12.43 -4.45
C LYS A 613 8.42 12.91 -3.93
N PHE A 614 8.51 13.06 -2.62
CA PHE A 614 9.69 13.60 -1.95
C PHE A 614 10.15 12.69 -0.83
N LEU A 615 11.48 12.58 -0.68
CA LEU A 615 12.12 11.91 0.44
C LEU A 615 13.27 12.79 0.95
N ALA A 616 13.22 13.16 2.22
CA ALA A 616 14.23 14.01 2.84
C ALA A 616 15.60 13.32 2.89
N GLY A 617 16.67 14.11 2.86
CA GLY A 617 18.04 13.58 2.77
C GLY A 617 18.44 12.66 3.91
N GLU A 618 17.88 12.87 5.11
CA GLU A 618 18.11 12.01 6.29
C GLU A 618 17.62 10.58 6.09
N PHE A 619 16.63 10.35 5.21
CA PHE A 619 16.08 9.03 4.89
C PHE A 619 16.67 8.40 3.63
N THR A 620 17.62 9.06 2.99
CA THR A 620 18.31 8.55 1.80
C THR A 620 19.71 8.06 2.13
N ARG A 621 20.15 7.02 1.46
CA ARG A 621 21.55 6.53 1.61
C ARG A 621 22.61 7.55 1.20
N SER A 622 22.25 8.50 0.33
CA SER A 622 23.16 9.53 -0.15
C SER A 622 23.29 10.73 0.79
N GLY A 623 22.43 10.86 1.79
CA GLY A 623 22.28 12.04 2.62
C GLY A 623 21.73 13.26 1.87
N LYS A 624 21.28 13.10 0.61
CA LYS A 624 20.69 14.18 -0.21
C LYS A 624 19.21 13.90 -0.42
N PRO A 625 18.36 14.93 -0.43
CA PRO A 625 16.96 14.75 -0.73
C PRO A 625 16.76 14.15 -2.13
N ASP A 626 15.70 13.38 -2.29
CA ASP A 626 15.25 12.82 -3.55
C ASP A 626 13.83 13.30 -3.85
N ALA A 627 13.66 13.96 -4.99
CA ALA A 627 12.37 14.49 -5.42
C ALA A 627 12.12 14.17 -6.89
N VAL A 628 10.94 13.63 -7.16
CA VAL A 628 10.46 13.32 -8.51
C VAL A 628 9.12 14.02 -8.70
N LEU A 629 9.02 14.82 -9.76
CA LEU A 629 7.80 15.51 -10.19
C LEU A 629 7.29 14.85 -11.48
N VAL A 630 6.02 14.50 -11.53
CA VAL A 630 5.37 13.86 -12.67
C VAL A 630 4.29 14.77 -13.21
N ILE A 631 4.31 14.98 -14.53
CA ILE A 631 3.31 15.77 -15.24
C ILE A 631 2.81 14.93 -16.41
N ALA A 632 1.56 14.54 -16.37
CA ALA A 632 0.97 13.63 -17.34
C ALA A 632 -0.24 14.27 -18.06
N ASN A 633 -0.18 14.29 -19.37
CA ASN A 633 -1.36 14.53 -20.20
C ASN A 633 -2.19 13.24 -20.20
N VAL A 634 -3.34 13.24 -19.54
CA VAL A 634 -4.23 12.07 -19.46
C VAL A 634 -5.18 11.95 -20.65
N ASP A 635 -5.14 12.88 -21.60
CA ASP A 635 -5.82 12.79 -22.90
C ASP A 635 -4.88 12.16 -23.95
N PRO A 636 -5.08 10.89 -24.34
CA PRO A 636 -4.17 10.22 -25.28
C PRO A 636 -4.33 10.68 -26.73
N HIS A 637 -5.23 11.61 -27.02
CA HIS A 637 -5.61 12.01 -28.37
C HIS A 637 -5.19 13.43 -28.75
N SER A 638 -4.71 14.23 -27.80
CA SER A 638 -4.42 15.65 -28.04
C SER A 638 -3.09 16.10 -27.47
N VAL A 639 -2.55 17.17 -28.02
CA VAL A 639 -1.48 17.94 -27.42
C VAL A 639 -2.09 18.86 -26.35
N ARG A 640 -1.47 18.93 -25.16
CA ARG A 640 -1.87 19.84 -24.09
C ARG A 640 -0.76 20.81 -23.79
N GLU A 641 -1.11 22.07 -23.68
CA GLU A 641 -0.23 23.19 -23.36
C GLU A 641 -0.86 23.99 -22.23
N THR A 642 -0.16 24.08 -21.08
CA THR A 642 -0.75 24.69 -19.88
C THR A 642 0.31 25.24 -18.94
N MET A 643 -0.13 26.06 -17.99
CA MET A 643 0.65 26.39 -16.80
C MET A 643 0.42 25.35 -15.71
N VAL A 644 1.52 24.97 -15.04
CA VAL A 644 1.48 24.16 -13.83
C VAL A 644 1.92 25.01 -12.64
N HIS A 645 1.24 24.81 -11.49
CA HIS A 645 1.41 25.57 -10.25
C HIS A 645 1.91 24.63 -9.16
N LEU A 646 3.18 24.76 -8.78
CA LEU A 646 3.84 23.86 -7.87
C LEU A 646 3.88 24.41 -6.45
N ASP A 647 3.43 23.62 -5.48
CA ASP A 647 3.85 23.83 -4.10
C ASP A 647 5.29 23.33 -3.96
N VAL A 648 6.24 24.24 -4.09
CA VAL A 648 7.66 23.91 -4.07
C VAL A 648 8.14 23.42 -2.70
N THR A 649 7.40 23.75 -1.63
CA THR A 649 7.72 23.32 -0.26
C THR A 649 7.52 21.82 -0.08
N ALA A 650 6.58 21.22 -0.83
CA ALA A 650 6.31 19.76 -0.83
C ALA A 650 7.52 18.91 -1.26
N PHE A 651 8.51 19.49 -1.92
CA PHE A 651 9.75 18.82 -2.28
C PHE A 651 11.02 19.56 -1.77
N GLY A 652 10.86 20.30 -0.67
CA GLY A 652 11.98 20.86 0.09
C GLY A 652 12.65 22.06 -0.56
N ILE A 653 11.97 22.78 -1.44
CA ILE A 653 12.45 24.01 -2.08
C ILE A 653 11.84 25.23 -1.36
N GLU A 654 12.67 26.22 -1.07
CA GLU A 654 12.21 27.47 -0.44
C GLU A 654 11.29 28.27 -1.39
N PRO A 655 10.22 28.88 -0.88
CA PRO A 655 9.33 29.72 -1.69
C PRO A 655 10.10 30.81 -2.44
N GLY A 656 9.85 30.92 -3.74
CA GLY A 656 10.51 31.89 -4.61
C GLY A 656 11.91 31.48 -5.12
N ALA A 657 12.45 30.34 -4.69
CA ALA A 657 13.69 29.81 -5.22
C ALA A 657 13.47 29.13 -6.59
N GLN A 658 14.51 29.19 -7.43
CA GLN A 658 14.56 28.42 -8.67
C GLN A 658 15.31 27.11 -8.47
N PHE A 659 14.99 26.11 -9.29
CA PHE A 659 15.60 24.79 -9.24
C PHE A 659 15.77 24.19 -10.64
N GLU A 660 16.73 23.28 -10.80
CA GLU A 660 16.91 22.51 -12.03
C GLU A 660 15.94 21.31 -12.03
N VAL A 661 15.29 21.10 -13.15
CA VAL A 661 14.58 19.86 -13.44
C VAL A 661 15.22 19.14 -14.62
N ARG A 662 15.30 17.79 -14.54
CA ARG A 662 15.74 16.93 -15.63
C ARG A 662 14.70 15.87 -15.91
N ASP A 663 14.22 15.83 -17.15
CA ASP A 663 13.29 14.80 -17.61
C ASP A 663 14.00 13.47 -17.83
N LEU A 664 13.53 12.42 -17.17
CA LEU A 664 14.06 11.06 -17.30
C LEU A 664 13.65 10.40 -18.63
N VAL A 665 12.54 10.87 -19.23
CA VAL A 665 12.04 10.35 -20.50
C VAL A 665 12.86 10.89 -21.68
N THR A 666 13.01 12.19 -21.76
CA THR A 666 13.65 12.88 -22.90
C THR A 666 15.11 13.26 -22.66
N GLY A 667 15.54 13.32 -21.39
CA GLY A 667 16.86 13.79 -20.98
C GLY A 667 17.00 15.33 -20.98
N GLN A 668 15.96 16.06 -21.33
CA GLN A 668 15.97 17.53 -21.35
C GLN A 668 16.08 18.10 -19.93
N ARG A 669 16.56 19.35 -19.85
CA ARG A 669 16.73 20.07 -18.59
C ARG A 669 16.19 21.47 -18.70
N TRP A 670 15.61 21.96 -17.60
CA TRP A 670 15.09 23.32 -17.48
C TRP A 670 15.38 23.89 -16.09
N THR A 671 15.34 25.20 -16.00
CA THR A 671 15.31 25.93 -14.73
C THR A 671 13.88 26.38 -14.48
N TRP A 672 13.31 25.94 -13.38
CA TRP A 672 11.91 26.16 -13.03
C TRP A 672 11.75 26.95 -11.73
N GLY A 673 10.57 27.50 -11.52
CA GLY A 673 10.07 28.09 -10.29
C GLY A 673 8.76 27.43 -9.87
N ALA A 674 7.91 28.17 -9.14
CA ALA A 674 6.60 27.69 -8.73
C ALA A 674 5.63 27.56 -9.92
N ASP A 675 5.67 28.49 -10.89
CA ASP A 675 4.78 28.50 -12.06
C ASP A 675 5.58 28.23 -13.33
N ASN A 676 5.18 27.22 -14.09
CA ASN A 676 5.91 26.78 -15.27
C ASN A 676 4.98 26.40 -16.41
N TYR A 677 5.35 26.80 -17.64
CA TYR A 677 4.69 26.35 -18.85
C TYR A 677 5.16 24.94 -19.22
N VAL A 678 4.22 24.07 -19.61
CA VAL A 678 4.49 22.74 -20.12
C VAL A 678 3.74 22.48 -21.42
N ARG A 679 4.35 21.67 -22.29
CA ARG A 679 3.72 21.14 -23.51
C ARG A 679 3.89 19.63 -23.53
N LEU A 680 2.79 18.91 -23.47
CA LEU A 680 2.72 17.44 -23.45
C LEU A 680 2.04 16.96 -24.74
N ASP A 681 2.76 16.19 -25.53
CA ASP A 681 2.32 15.76 -26.85
C ASP A 681 1.98 14.27 -26.85
N ALA A 682 0.70 13.94 -26.93
CA ALA A 682 0.22 12.55 -26.96
C ALA A 682 0.85 11.70 -28.09
N PHE A 683 1.25 12.33 -29.19
CA PHE A 683 1.82 11.62 -30.36
C PHE A 683 3.34 11.36 -30.24
N THR A 684 4.00 11.98 -29.28
CA THR A 684 5.43 11.79 -29.00
C THR A 684 5.65 11.39 -27.55
N GLU A 685 5.63 12.36 -26.61
CA GLU A 685 5.84 12.12 -25.18
C GLU A 685 4.74 12.82 -24.35
N PRO A 686 3.75 12.02 -23.86
CA PRO A 686 2.62 12.56 -23.11
C PRO A 686 2.94 12.80 -21.62
N VAL A 687 4.10 12.39 -21.13
CA VAL A 687 4.46 12.45 -19.70
C VAL A 687 5.88 12.96 -19.53
N HIS A 688 6.05 13.93 -18.62
CA HIS A 688 7.34 14.28 -18.05
C HIS A 688 7.52 13.60 -16.68
N ILE A 689 8.67 12.98 -16.47
CA ILE A 689 9.11 12.45 -15.18
C ILE A 689 10.40 13.16 -14.81
N LEU A 690 10.28 14.15 -13.94
CA LEU A 690 11.32 15.14 -13.68
C LEU A 690 12.02 14.86 -12.35
N THR A 691 13.34 14.73 -12.36
CA THR A 691 14.11 14.85 -11.12
C THR A 691 14.34 16.32 -10.79
N VAL A 692 14.22 16.66 -9.50
CA VAL A 692 14.32 18.04 -9.00
C VAL A 692 15.62 18.21 -8.23
N LYS A 693 16.36 19.30 -8.52
CA LYS A 693 17.58 19.67 -7.79
C LYS A 693 17.57 21.14 -7.44
N PRO A 694 17.78 21.52 -6.17
CA PRO A 694 18.01 22.92 -5.81
C PRO A 694 19.19 23.48 -6.62
N LEU A 695 19.07 24.72 -7.10
CA LEU A 695 20.23 25.42 -7.64
C LEU A 695 21.16 25.76 -6.48
N GLU A 696 22.43 25.36 -6.59
CA GLU A 696 23.43 25.82 -5.63
C GLU A 696 23.50 27.36 -5.71
N ALA A 697 23.33 28.03 -4.57
CA ALA A 697 23.53 29.48 -4.51
C ALA A 697 24.93 29.77 -5.04
N ALA A 698 25.04 30.64 -6.05
CA ALA A 698 26.30 31.09 -6.53
C ALA A 698 27.12 31.66 -5.34
N ARG A 699 28.17 30.94 -4.95
CA ARG A 699 29.07 31.34 -3.86
C ARG A 699 29.79 32.62 -4.18
#